data_9563030c2b189d1256a8ea494d84e097
#
_entry.id   9563030c2b189d1256a8ea494d84e097
#
_cell.length_a   1.000
_cell.length_b   1.000
_cell.length_c   1.000
_cell.angle_alpha   90.00
_cell.angle_beta   90.00
_cell.angle_gamma   90.00
#
_symmetry.space_group_name_H-M   'P 1'
#
loop_
_entity.id
_entity.type
_entity.pdbx_description
1 polymer ?
#
loop_
_entity_poly.entity_id
_entity_poly.type
_entity_poly.pdbx_seq_one_letter_code
_entity_poly.pdbx_strand_id
1 'polypeptide(L)'
;MRFIKVFLFVLTGIILPVSLSAQTVSGKLIDENSQPLPYANVVLLSLPDSAFVSGATSDDKGNFVLKDLSAHSYLLQVSYIGYQPQSILLENLDRKINLGDIRLVQDAVSLQGVTVTGSNVMEKIDRQIVIPSSRQIKAATSGYELLSHMQLPGLKVNSIERSISTVSGGSVQLRINDIEASTAQVQALRPDEVLRVEYIDNPDMRYANTDVEAVINYVVKRRESGVAGGFNLTNAVTTGFGNDNVYIKANHKLSEFGFNYYVSYRDYNDRFVNEDQTFSLPDGNRDRYLKGITTPFNYADHYLELNYNLTKPEKYVFNASFTDNLFRSPHNDYGQIIQEEGKNDIYSFTKKINNSNSPSLDLYGKVLLPKDQELVLNMVGTYISSDYERNYNESLTEGGTPYSEYIYSTDGKRYSLIGEGIYKKNFKNVALSGGLKYTLAYTNNKYMGDVNQTDEMHSSDLYGYVQVNGKWKKLSYLLGVGLSRQSYDESGKGYSFYMFRPSASLSYKPFEGATLKYVFSSTPNVPSLSSLSDIRQQLTDIEVNRGNPNLKPYRSYSNTLQLSWGNKWVDLQLKGGYYFSKNPIMEEVNMVVQPDGSYIFEYGVDNQNRFSRLNGQLYANVNIIPDMLSLSLYGGVNRYESKGNSYTHNFNAWYGGGNLSFTYKKFSANAVVSSRYNTLYGETISYGEKNCMFQCLYKIKNFNVGAGMLFPFQPKGWSGGTKLLSKEVRKETWSFIKDNGNMFLLSLSWDFSVGKKHNAEGKTINNVDRETGIAM
;
A
#
# COMPACT_ATOMS: atom_id res chain seq x y z
N MET A 1 -11.41 -49.53 -4.61
CA MET A 1 -11.93 -49.61 -3.23
C MET A 1 -11.12 -50.50 -2.26
N ARG A 2 -9.85 -50.75 -2.46
CA ARG A 2 -9.00 -51.54 -1.55
C ARG A 2 -7.84 -50.76 -0.91
N PHE A 3 -7.58 -49.51 -1.32
CA PHE A 3 -6.52 -48.66 -0.79
C PHE A 3 -6.94 -47.70 0.35
N ILE A 4 -8.25 -47.51 0.54
CA ILE A 4 -8.78 -46.60 1.61
C ILE A 4 -8.88 -47.30 2.97
N LYS A 5 -8.87 -48.66 3.04
CA LYS A 5 -8.99 -49.40 4.30
C LYS A 5 -7.65 -49.62 5.05
N VAL A 6 -6.51 -49.39 4.40
CA VAL A 6 -5.19 -49.55 5.06
C VAL A 6 -4.74 -48.25 5.71
N PHE A 7 -5.24 -47.10 5.28
CA PHE A 7 -4.89 -45.79 5.85
C PHE A 7 -5.65 -45.44 7.15
N LEU A 8 -6.77 -46.13 7.42
CA LEU A 8 -7.55 -45.93 8.66
C LEU A 8 -7.11 -46.80 9.83
N PHE A 9 -6.23 -47.79 9.64
CA PHE A 9 -5.81 -48.73 10.69
C PHE A 9 -4.46 -48.39 11.36
N VAL A 10 -3.73 -47.37 10.82
CA VAL A 10 -2.46 -46.88 11.41
C VAL A 10 -2.67 -45.68 12.35
N LEU A 11 -3.89 -45.11 12.41
CA LEU A 11 -4.18 -43.89 13.21
C LEU A 11 -4.83 -44.22 14.60
N THR A 12 -4.96 -45.46 15.00
CA THR A 12 -5.62 -45.86 16.29
C THR A 12 -4.70 -46.50 17.32
N GLY A 13 -3.41 -46.31 17.21
CA GLY A 13 -2.47 -46.85 18.20
C GLY A 13 -1.66 -45.77 18.88
N ILE A 14 -1.87 -45.64 20.22
CA ILE A 14 -1.11 -44.87 21.22
C ILE A 14 -1.69 -43.50 21.57
N ILE A 15 -2.80 -43.48 22.31
CA ILE A 15 -3.10 -42.42 23.26
C ILE A 15 -2.93 -42.99 24.66
N LEU A 16 -1.74 -42.82 25.23
CA LEU A 16 -1.56 -42.86 26.68
C LEU A 16 -1.96 -41.48 27.22
N PRO A 17 -2.91 -41.36 28.15
CA PRO A 17 -3.19 -40.08 28.81
C PRO A 17 -2.04 -39.77 29.76
N VAL A 18 -1.10 -38.92 29.35
CA VAL A 18 -0.22 -38.23 30.29
C VAL A 18 -1.09 -37.18 30.96
N SER A 19 -1.49 -37.43 32.19
CA SER A 19 -2.14 -36.44 33.06
C SER A 19 -1.11 -35.34 33.37
N LEU A 20 -0.99 -34.34 32.53
CA LEU A 20 -0.30 -33.09 32.84
C LEU A 20 -1.16 -32.34 33.85
N SER A 21 -0.73 -32.32 35.10
CA SER A 21 -1.32 -31.52 36.16
C SER A 21 -1.06 -30.03 35.81
N ALA A 22 -2.02 -29.38 35.24
CA ALA A 22 -1.96 -27.95 34.92
C ALA A 22 -2.07 -27.11 36.22
N GLN A 23 -1.00 -26.40 36.55
CA GLN A 23 -0.98 -25.50 37.71
C GLN A 23 -1.71 -24.19 37.43
N THR A 24 -2.21 -23.56 38.49
CA THR A 24 -2.97 -22.31 38.38
C THR A 24 -2.50 -21.32 39.44
N VAL A 25 -2.24 -20.09 39.04
CA VAL A 25 -1.97 -18.97 39.95
C VAL A 25 -3.12 -18.00 39.88
N SER A 26 -3.68 -17.62 41.01
CA SER A 26 -4.78 -16.66 41.11
C SER A 26 -4.53 -15.65 42.24
N GLY A 27 -5.20 -14.53 42.19
CA GLY A 27 -5.13 -13.47 43.21
C GLY A 27 -6.09 -12.33 42.91
N LYS A 28 -6.12 -11.33 43.78
CA LYS A 28 -6.90 -10.12 43.62
C LYS A 28 -6.01 -8.90 43.81
N LEU A 29 -6.10 -7.95 42.89
CA LEU A 29 -5.36 -6.70 42.90
C LEU A 29 -6.23 -5.60 43.52
N ILE A 30 -5.68 -4.93 44.52
CA ILE A 30 -6.33 -3.85 45.27
C ILE A 30 -5.38 -2.65 45.41
N ASP A 31 -5.94 -1.47 45.60
CA ASP A 31 -5.20 -0.26 45.94
C ASP A 31 -4.94 -0.14 47.46
N GLU A 32 -4.34 0.97 47.89
CA GLU A 32 -4.08 1.25 49.31
C GLU A 32 -5.35 1.35 50.17
N ASN A 33 -6.47 1.72 49.54
CA ASN A 33 -7.78 1.86 50.16
C ASN A 33 -8.62 0.58 50.05
N SER A 34 -8.00 -0.55 49.67
CA SER A 34 -8.65 -1.87 49.45
C SER A 34 -9.72 -1.83 48.35
N GLN A 35 -9.67 -0.85 47.40
CA GLN A 35 -10.50 -0.83 46.21
C GLN A 35 -9.93 -1.75 45.15
N PRO A 36 -10.74 -2.52 44.42
CA PRO A 36 -10.26 -3.39 43.38
C PRO A 36 -9.62 -2.58 42.22
N LEU A 37 -8.51 -3.07 41.68
CA LEU A 37 -7.84 -2.51 40.52
C LEU A 37 -8.19 -3.32 39.28
N PRO A 38 -9.21 -2.91 38.49
CA PRO A 38 -9.62 -3.60 37.28
C PRO A 38 -8.63 -3.35 36.14
N TYR A 39 -8.45 -4.34 35.28
CA TYR A 39 -7.61 -4.26 34.08
C TYR A 39 -6.12 -3.97 34.33
N ALA A 40 -5.60 -4.29 35.51
CA ALA A 40 -4.18 -4.27 35.78
C ALA A 40 -3.48 -5.46 35.08
N ASN A 41 -2.27 -5.21 34.57
CA ASN A 41 -1.49 -6.23 33.89
C ASN A 41 -0.83 -7.17 34.88
N VAL A 42 -0.96 -8.47 34.64
CA VAL A 42 -0.31 -9.56 35.39
C VAL A 42 0.50 -10.39 34.40
N VAL A 43 1.81 -10.43 34.56
CA VAL A 43 2.75 -11.12 33.66
C VAL A 43 3.54 -12.14 34.45
N LEU A 44 3.62 -13.37 33.94
CA LEU A 44 4.42 -14.44 34.51
C LEU A 44 5.67 -14.69 33.65
N LEU A 45 6.82 -14.58 34.25
CA LEU A 45 8.13 -14.80 33.63
C LEU A 45 8.81 -16.05 34.16
N SER A 46 9.48 -16.79 33.30
CA SER A 46 10.31 -17.93 33.71
C SER A 46 11.61 -17.48 34.39
N LEU A 47 12.15 -18.29 35.28
CA LEU A 47 13.48 -18.10 35.86
C LEU A 47 14.43 -19.16 35.35
N PRO A 48 15.73 -18.86 35.12
CA PRO A 48 16.42 -17.56 35.40
C PRO A 48 16.39 -16.56 34.24
N ASP A 49 15.82 -16.90 33.07
CA ASP A 49 15.93 -16.15 31.81
C ASP A 49 14.91 -14.99 31.64
N SER A 50 13.98 -14.85 32.59
CA SER A 50 12.89 -13.86 32.56
C SER A 50 12.09 -13.86 31.25
N ALA A 51 11.97 -15.03 30.59
CA ALA A 51 11.18 -15.17 29.38
C ALA A 51 9.68 -15.15 29.72
N PHE A 52 8.86 -14.51 28.86
CA PHE A 52 7.41 -14.48 29.03
C PHE A 52 6.81 -15.89 28.94
N VAL A 53 6.03 -16.27 29.95
CA VAL A 53 5.35 -17.57 30.03
C VAL A 53 3.86 -17.43 29.84
N SER A 54 3.21 -16.55 30.58
CA SER A 54 1.77 -16.33 30.56
C SER A 54 1.43 -14.92 31.02
N GLY A 55 0.26 -14.41 30.65
CA GLY A 55 -0.21 -13.12 31.09
C GLY A 55 -1.72 -13.07 31.19
N ALA A 56 -2.24 -12.27 32.11
CA ALA A 56 -3.66 -11.97 32.29
C ALA A 56 -3.85 -10.50 32.65
N THR A 57 -5.09 -10.03 32.53
CA THR A 57 -5.53 -8.78 33.14
C THR A 57 -6.52 -9.07 34.26
N SER A 58 -6.53 -8.26 35.30
CA SER A 58 -7.54 -8.36 36.35
C SER A 58 -8.94 -8.04 35.82
N ASP A 59 -9.96 -8.71 36.34
CA ASP A 59 -11.36 -8.46 36.02
C ASP A 59 -11.89 -7.18 36.70
N ASP A 60 -13.20 -6.86 36.52
CA ASP A 60 -13.88 -5.69 37.13
C ASP A 60 -13.78 -5.66 38.66
N LYS A 61 -13.53 -6.82 39.30
CA LYS A 61 -13.41 -6.97 40.75
C LYS A 61 -11.95 -7.08 41.21
N GLY A 62 -11.00 -6.87 40.27
CA GLY A 62 -9.58 -6.97 40.53
C GLY A 62 -9.02 -8.40 40.53
N ASN A 63 -9.78 -9.45 40.25
CA ASN A 63 -9.27 -10.83 40.27
C ASN A 63 -8.55 -11.15 38.98
N PHE A 64 -7.51 -12.01 39.09
CA PHE A 64 -6.82 -12.58 37.93
C PHE A 64 -6.60 -14.10 38.13
N VAL A 65 -6.46 -14.81 37.00
CA VAL A 65 -6.16 -16.25 36.98
C VAL A 65 -5.24 -16.55 35.80
N LEU A 66 -4.09 -17.15 36.11
CA LEU A 66 -3.16 -17.73 35.12
C LEU A 66 -3.31 -19.25 35.17
N LYS A 67 -3.60 -19.89 34.05
CA LYS A 67 -3.89 -21.33 33.94
C LYS A 67 -2.84 -22.04 33.10
N ASP A 68 -2.86 -23.35 33.13
CA ASP A 68 -2.05 -24.26 32.31
C ASP A 68 -0.53 -24.05 32.45
N LEU A 69 -0.10 -23.79 33.69
CA LEU A 69 1.30 -23.59 34.04
C LEU A 69 2.00 -24.90 34.32
N SER A 70 3.27 -25.03 33.94
CA SER A 70 4.13 -26.16 34.29
C SER A 70 4.77 -25.99 35.69
N ALA A 71 5.21 -27.04 36.28
CA ALA A 71 5.91 -27.02 37.58
C ALA A 71 7.32 -26.41 37.41
N HIS A 72 7.46 -25.12 37.73
CA HIS A 72 8.72 -24.36 37.64
C HIS A 72 8.69 -23.17 38.61
N SER A 73 9.85 -22.51 38.77
CA SER A 73 9.92 -21.24 39.48
C SER A 73 9.65 -20.07 38.52
N TYR A 74 8.85 -19.11 38.95
CA TYR A 74 8.41 -18.00 38.15
C TYR A 74 8.55 -16.67 38.87
N LEU A 75 8.68 -15.59 38.12
CA LEU A 75 8.53 -14.23 38.62
C LEU A 75 7.19 -13.67 38.11
N LEU A 76 6.24 -13.43 39.02
CA LEU A 76 4.98 -12.78 38.73
C LEU A 76 5.18 -11.27 38.81
N GLN A 77 4.94 -10.53 37.74
CA GLN A 77 4.97 -9.07 37.71
C GLN A 77 3.56 -8.53 37.56
N VAL A 78 3.21 -7.58 38.42
CA VAL A 78 1.92 -6.89 38.41
C VAL A 78 2.18 -5.40 38.19
N SER A 79 1.47 -4.80 37.26
CA SER A 79 1.58 -3.37 36.96
C SER A 79 0.23 -2.73 36.64
N TYR A 80 0.04 -1.51 37.09
CA TYR A 80 -1.13 -0.71 36.80
C TYR A 80 -0.73 0.76 36.64
N ILE A 81 -1.42 1.49 35.73
CA ILE A 81 -1.10 2.89 35.44
C ILE A 81 -1.32 3.76 36.68
N GLY A 82 -0.28 4.48 37.13
CA GLY A 82 -0.33 5.33 38.33
C GLY A 82 0.01 4.60 39.63
N TYR A 83 0.48 3.34 39.55
CA TYR A 83 0.91 2.53 40.68
C TYR A 83 2.32 1.98 40.48
N GLN A 84 3.05 1.76 41.57
CA GLN A 84 4.36 1.11 41.53
C GLN A 84 4.21 -0.36 41.14
N PRO A 85 4.98 -0.84 40.15
CA PRO A 85 4.93 -2.25 39.76
C PRO A 85 5.48 -3.13 40.88
N GLN A 86 4.82 -4.27 41.11
CA GLN A 86 5.21 -5.23 42.11
C GLN A 86 5.65 -6.55 41.45
N SER A 87 6.74 -7.15 41.99
CA SER A 87 7.22 -8.46 41.53
C SER A 87 7.18 -9.45 42.67
N ILE A 88 6.62 -10.64 42.44
CA ILE A 88 6.44 -11.71 43.38
C ILE A 88 7.15 -12.97 42.86
N LEU A 89 8.10 -13.50 43.63
CA LEU A 89 8.78 -14.74 43.30
C LEU A 89 7.88 -15.94 43.68
N LEU A 90 7.62 -16.82 42.72
CA LEU A 90 6.90 -18.08 42.89
C LEU A 90 7.89 -19.23 42.76
N GLU A 91 8.35 -19.76 43.89
CA GLU A 91 9.31 -20.89 43.91
C GLU A 91 8.56 -22.20 43.77
N ASN A 92 9.03 -23.08 42.88
CA ASN A 92 8.55 -24.44 42.69
C ASN A 92 7.02 -24.56 42.64
N LEU A 93 6.39 -23.99 41.64
CA LEU A 93 4.94 -24.05 41.45
C LEU A 93 4.50 -25.48 41.10
N ASP A 94 4.20 -26.30 42.12
CA ASP A 94 3.80 -27.70 42.02
C ASP A 94 2.29 -27.91 42.26
N ARG A 95 1.58 -26.89 42.69
CA ARG A 95 0.13 -26.89 43.03
C ARG A 95 -0.54 -25.61 42.65
N LYS A 96 -1.89 -25.59 42.74
CA LYS A 96 -2.67 -24.35 42.61
C LYS A 96 -2.35 -23.40 43.75
N ILE A 97 -2.01 -22.17 43.44
CA ILE A 97 -1.70 -21.10 44.41
C ILE A 97 -2.69 -19.99 44.28
N ASN A 98 -3.27 -19.55 45.39
CA ASN A 98 -4.01 -18.30 45.49
C ASN A 98 -3.18 -17.32 46.35
N LEU A 99 -2.76 -16.22 45.72
CA LEU A 99 -1.90 -15.21 46.33
C LEU A 99 -2.68 -14.23 47.24
N GLY A 100 -4.03 -14.36 47.29
CA GLY A 100 -4.88 -13.42 48.06
C GLY A 100 -4.87 -12.04 47.48
N ASP A 101 -5.00 -11.04 48.34
CA ASP A 101 -4.99 -9.62 47.97
C ASP A 101 -3.55 -9.12 47.76
N ILE A 102 -3.23 -8.70 46.57
CA ILE A 102 -1.97 -8.04 46.20
C ILE A 102 -2.23 -6.55 46.16
N ARG A 103 -1.61 -5.82 47.08
CA ARG A 103 -1.81 -4.38 47.24
C ARG A 103 -0.78 -3.59 46.44
N LEU A 104 -1.22 -2.80 45.44
CA LEU A 104 -0.38 -1.85 44.74
C LEU A 104 -0.41 -0.50 45.43
N VAL A 105 0.77 0.12 45.58
CA VAL A 105 0.94 1.44 46.16
C VAL A 105 0.88 2.48 45.07
N GLN A 106 0.13 3.56 45.26
CA GLN A 106 0.01 4.63 44.31
C GLN A 106 1.37 5.34 44.16
N ASP A 107 1.79 5.53 42.92
CA ASP A 107 3.06 6.22 42.66
C ASP A 107 2.84 7.75 42.80
N ALA A 108 3.21 8.31 43.97
CA ALA A 108 3.08 9.72 44.27
C ALA A 108 4.08 10.62 43.52
N VAL A 109 4.89 10.05 42.64
CA VAL A 109 5.82 10.83 41.82
C VAL A 109 5.07 11.32 40.57
N SER A 110 4.74 12.61 40.59
CA SER A 110 4.52 13.50 39.45
C SER A 110 4.71 12.83 38.09
N LEU A 111 3.76 13.04 37.20
CA LEU A 111 3.79 12.81 35.74
C LEU A 111 4.98 13.51 35.02
N GLN A 112 6.17 13.28 35.48
CA GLN A 112 7.40 13.51 34.72
C GLN A 112 7.81 12.14 34.11
N GLY A 113 7.44 11.98 32.83
CA GLY A 113 8.04 11.05 31.91
C GLY A 113 8.40 9.67 32.47
N VAL A 114 7.50 8.70 32.38
CA VAL A 114 7.92 7.30 32.29
C VAL A 114 8.74 7.19 31.01
N THR A 115 10.06 7.25 31.16
CA THR A 115 10.99 6.95 30.09
C THR A 115 10.90 5.44 29.89
N VAL A 116 10.09 5.01 28.93
CA VAL A 116 10.13 3.64 28.44
C VAL A 116 11.51 3.45 27.82
N THR A 117 12.37 2.70 28.49
CA THR A 117 13.74 2.38 28.04
C THR A 117 13.75 1.26 26.99
N GLY A 118 12.68 1.09 26.21
CA GLY A 118 12.60 0.21 25.05
C GLY A 118 12.33 1.01 23.78
N SER A 119 12.87 0.59 22.65
CA SER A 119 12.47 1.16 21.37
C SER A 119 10.98 0.92 21.16
N ASN A 120 10.23 1.92 20.70
CA ASN A 120 8.80 1.77 20.33
C ASN A 120 8.62 0.85 19.12
N VAL A 121 9.70 0.28 18.60
CA VAL A 121 9.76 -0.60 17.43
C VAL A 121 10.17 -2.01 17.87
N MET A 122 9.35 -2.98 17.53
CA MET A 122 9.60 -4.40 17.80
C MET A 122 9.66 -5.16 16.47
N GLU A 123 10.83 -5.68 16.13
CA GLU A 123 11.02 -6.52 14.95
C GLU A 123 10.45 -7.92 15.15
N LYS A 124 9.57 -8.33 14.26
CA LYS A 124 9.08 -9.71 14.14
C LYS A 124 9.71 -10.38 12.91
N ILE A 125 9.33 -11.64 12.65
CA ILE A 125 9.83 -12.40 11.48
C ILE A 125 9.39 -11.76 10.17
N ASP A 126 8.14 -11.34 10.12
CA ASP A 126 7.42 -10.90 8.93
C ASP A 126 7.11 -9.40 8.95
N ARG A 127 7.24 -8.71 10.07
CA ARG A 127 6.83 -7.32 10.24
C ARG A 127 7.59 -6.59 11.33
N GLN A 128 7.55 -5.27 11.28
CA GLN A 128 7.88 -4.39 12.39
C GLN A 128 6.60 -3.98 13.11
N ILE A 129 6.58 -4.08 14.42
CA ILE A 129 5.49 -3.56 15.27
C ILE A 129 5.96 -2.24 15.84
N VAL A 130 5.24 -1.17 15.56
CA VAL A 130 5.55 0.17 16.03
C VAL A 130 4.39 0.70 16.88
N ILE A 131 4.68 1.06 18.13
CA ILE A 131 3.70 1.59 19.07
C ILE A 131 3.79 3.11 19.02
N PRO A 132 2.72 3.82 18.57
CA PRO A 132 2.73 5.27 18.55
C PRO A 132 2.76 5.83 19.97
N SER A 133 3.57 6.87 20.17
CA SER A 133 3.65 7.55 21.47
C SER A 133 2.35 8.33 21.75
N SER A 134 2.09 8.58 23.05
CA SER A 134 0.92 9.38 23.45
C SER A 134 0.93 10.80 22.84
N ARG A 135 2.10 11.36 22.52
CA ARG A 135 2.23 12.65 21.86
C ARG A 135 1.84 12.57 20.38
N GLN A 136 2.34 11.56 19.66
CA GLN A 136 1.98 11.31 18.26
C GLN A 136 0.47 11.11 18.11
N ILE A 137 -0.15 10.31 19.01
CA ILE A 137 -1.59 10.09 19.03
C ILE A 137 -2.37 11.40 19.27
N LYS A 138 -1.92 12.23 20.20
CA LYS A 138 -2.60 13.50 20.54
C LYS A 138 -2.49 14.54 19.43
N ALA A 139 -1.40 14.54 18.70
CA ALA A 139 -1.11 15.49 17.63
C ALA A 139 -1.77 15.15 16.31
N ALA A 140 -1.91 13.87 16.00
CA ALA A 140 -2.51 13.40 14.77
C ALA A 140 -4.04 13.53 14.79
N THR A 141 -4.64 13.73 13.63
CA THR A 141 -6.09 13.84 13.40
C THR A 141 -6.62 12.66 12.57
N SER A 142 -5.74 11.91 11.91
CA SER A 142 -6.07 10.79 11.04
C SER A 142 -4.98 9.71 11.07
N GLY A 143 -5.26 8.57 10.45
CA GLY A 143 -4.26 7.52 10.25
C GLY A 143 -3.06 7.98 9.41
N TYR A 144 -3.27 8.83 8.40
CA TYR A 144 -2.18 9.38 7.59
C TYR A 144 -1.25 10.29 8.39
N GLU A 145 -1.79 11.18 9.19
CA GLU A 145 -0.98 12.05 10.03
C GLU A 145 -0.24 11.28 11.11
N LEU A 146 -0.90 10.30 11.73
CA LEU A 146 -0.26 9.42 12.68
C LEU A 146 0.97 8.74 12.06
N LEU A 147 0.81 8.17 10.85
CA LEU A 147 1.91 7.51 10.14
C LEU A 147 3.02 8.49 9.75
N SER A 148 2.66 9.70 9.33
CA SER A 148 3.62 10.77 9.04
C SER A 148 4.47 11.14 10.26
N HIS A 149 3.85 11.20 11.46
CA HIS A 149 4.58 11.45 12.71
C HIS A 149 5.41 10.25 13.18
N MET A 150 5.03 9.02 12.81
CA MET A 150 5.80 7.81 13.16
C MET A 150 7.07 7.65 12.32
N GLN A 151 7.15 8.24 11.14
CA GLN A 151 8.33 8.27 10.27
C GLN A 151 8.94 6.88 10.00
N LEU A 152 8.11 5.94 9.54
CA LEU A 152 8.56 4.57 9.28
C LEU A 152 9.61 4.51 8.15
N PRO A 153 10.69 3.72 8.31
CA PRO A 153 11.76 3.63 7.33
C PRO A 153 11.27 3.16 5.95
N GLY A 154 11.74 3.81 4.91
CA GLY A 154 11.45 3.42 3.53
C GLY A 154 10.06 3.85 3.02
N LEU A 155 9.29 4.61 3.79
CA LEU A 155 7.99 5.14 3.38
C LEU A 155 8.03 6.65 3.10
N LYS A 156 7.24 7.06 2.13
CA LYS A 156 6.87 8.46 1.85
C LYS A 156 5.39 8.61 2.19
N VAL A 157 5.09 9.48 3.12
CA VAL A 157 3.72 9.76 3.56
C VAL A 157 3.40 11.21 3.23
N ASN A 158 2.39 11.45 2.41
CA ASN A 158 1.80 12.75 2.15
C ASN A 158 0.41 12.80 2.79
N SER A 159 0.31 13.43 3.94
CA SER A 159 -0.94 13.50 4.70
C SER A 159 -1.97 14.44 4.06
N ILE A 160 -1.52 15.41 3.26
CA ILE A 160 -2.37 16.35 2.53
C ILE A 160 -3.01 15.65 1.31
N GLU A 161 -2.20 15.03 0.48
CA GLU A 161 -2.66 14.29 -0.71
C GLU A 161 -3.21 12.91 -0.37
N ARG A 162 -3.07 12.49 0.90
CA ARG A 162 -3.52 11.17 1.39
C ARG A 162 -2.90 10.01 0.62
N SER A 163 -1.64 10.15 0.32
CA SER A 163 -0.86 9.16 -0.42
C SER A 163 0.27 8.59 0.42
N ILE A 164 0.50 7.30 0.25
CA ILE A 164 1.63 6.57 0.85
C ILE A 164 2.25 5.73 -0.24
N SER A 165 3.55 5.84 -0.36
CA SER A 165 4.36 5.01 -1.27
C SER A 165 5.66 4.61 -0.57
N THR A 166 6.34 3.62 -1.12
CA THR A 166 7.75 3.41 -0.72
C THR A 166 8.60 4.54 -1.28
N VAL A 167 9.79 4.78 -0.72
CA VAL A 167 10.71 5.79 -1.27
C VAL A 167 11.18 5.42 -2.68
N SER A 168 11.07 4.14 -3.07
CA SER A 168 11.30 3.65 -4.44
C SER A 168 10.12 3.88 -5.39
N GLY A 169 9.01 4.43 -4.90
CA GLY A 169 7.81 4.68 -5.70
C GLY A 169 6.84 3.49 -5.77
N GLY A 170 7.12 2.38 -5.07
CA GLY A 170 6.27 1.19 -5.06
C GLY A 170 4.98 1.36 -4.27
N SER A 171 3.97 0.53 -4.57
CA SER A 171 2.67 0.59 -3.95
C SER A 171 2.69 0.08 -2.50
N VAL A 172 1.91 0.73 -1.64
CA VAL A 172 1.73 0.35 -0.23
C VAL A 172 0.27 0.02 0.02
N GLN A 173 0.01 -1.21 0.46
CA GLN A 173 -1.33 -1.61 0.87
C GLN A 173 -1.59 -1.17 2.31
N LEU A 174 -2.70 -0.48 2.53
CA LEU A 174 -3.15 -0.04 3.85
C LEU A 174 -4.16 -1.03 4.43
N ARG A 175 -4.11 -1.24 5.75
CA ARG A 175 -5.01 -2.15 6.48
C ARG A 175 -5.41 -1.57 7.83
N ILE A 176 -6.59 -1.95 8.29
CA ILE A 176 -7.07 -1.71 9.65
C ILE A 176 -7.53 -3.06 10.21
N ASN A 177 -6.89 -3.53 11.28
CA ASN A 177 -7.11 -4.85 11.88
C ASN A 177 -7.04 -5.98 10.83
N ASP A 178 -5.98 -5.97 10.02
CA ASP A 178 -5.71 -6.90 8.91
C ASP A 178 -6.71 -6.80 7.72
N ILE A 179 -7.69 -5.91 7.75
CA ILE A 179 -8.58 -5.61 6.63
C ILE A 179 -7.90 -4.57 5.73
N GLU A 180 -7.85 -4.78 4.43
CA GLU A 180 -7.44 -3.73 3.50
C GLU A 180 -8.36 -2.53 3.67
N ALA A 181 -7.73 -1.38 3.83
CA ALA A 181 -8.41 -0.14 4.10
C ALA A 181 -8.29 0.81 2.91
N SER A 182 -9.40 1.42 2.55
CA SER A 182 -9.39 2.52 1.58
C SER A 182 -8.72 3.77 2.14
N THR A 183 -8.34 4.69 1.25
CA THR A 183 -7.89 6.03 1.62
C THR A 183 -8.86 6.70 2.59
N ALA A 184 -10.17 6.57 2.32
CA ALA A 184 -11.23 7.13 3.14
C ALA A 184 -11.27 6.53 4.56
N GLN A 185 -11.08 5.22 4.70
CA GLN A 185 -11.05 4.54 6.00
C GLN A 185 -9.84 4.95 6.85
N VAL A 186 -8.65 5.07 6.23
CA VAL A 186 -7.45 5.51 6.94
C VAL A 186 -7.55 6.99 7.32
N GLN A 187 -8.20 7.82 6.50
CA GLN A 187 -8.49 9.21 6.83
C GLN A 187 -9.48 9.32 8.01
N ALA A 188 -10.49 8.45 8.05
CA ALA A 188 -11.47 8.37 9.13
C ALA A 188 -10.93 7.69 10.40
N LEU A 189 -9.72 7.15 10.35
CA LEU A 189 -9.12 6.42 11.47
C LEU A 189 -8.71 7.39 12.58
N ARG A 190 -9.27 7.19 13.74
CA ARG A 190 -8.96 7.98 14.93
C ARG A 190 -7.65 7.53 15.56
N PRO A 191 -6.65 8.41 15.73
CA PRO A 191 -5.37 8.05 16.32
C PRO A 191 -5.46 7.48 17.73
N ASP A 192 -6.44 7.91 18.55
CA ASP A 192 -6.63 7.41 19.93
C ASP A 192 -7.19 5.98 20.01
N GLU A 193 -7.66 5.43 18.89
CA GLU A 193 -8.06 4.04 18.76
C GLU A 193 -6.92 3.12 18.32
N VAL A 194 -5.83 3.67 17.78
CA VAL A 194 -4.68 2.88 17.31
C VAL A 194 -3.86 2.37 18.49
N LEU A 195 -3.73 1.05 18.58
CA LEU A 195 -2.89 0.36 19.56
C LEU A 195 -1.45 0.27 19.11
N ARG A 196 -1.27 -0.07 17.84
CA ARG A 196 0.03 -0.22 17.17
C ARG A 196 -0.14 -0.17 15.66
N VAL A 197 0.96 0.08 14.97
CA VAL A 197 1.09 -0.06 13.52
C VAL A 197 2.02 -1.22 13.23
N GLU A 198 1.61 -2.10 12.35
CA GLU A 198 2.43 -3.21 11.87
C GLU A 198 2.89 -2.89 10.45
N TYR A 199 4.19 -2.76 10.27
CA TYR A 199 4.82 -2.47 8.99
C TYR A 199 5.47 -3.72 8.43
N ILE A 200 5.01 -4.15 7.27
CA ILE A 200 5.50 -5.30 6.52
C ILE A 200 6.24 -4.77 5.29
N ASP A 201 7.55 -4.68 5.37
CA ASP A 201 8.43 -4.17 4.32
C ASP A 201 8.80 -5.23 3.26
N ASN A 202 8.30 -6.45 3.42
CA ASN A 202 8.43 -7.54 2.48
C ASN A 202 7.21 -8.46 2.64
N PRO A 203 6.16 -8.21 1.84
CA PRO A 203 4.94 -9.00 1.87
C PRO A 203 5.18 -10.48 1.56
N ASP A 204 4.35 -11.37 2.12
CA ASP A 204 4.45 -12.81 1.99
C ASP A 204 3.96 -13.35 0.63
N MET A 205 3.95 -14.69 0.44
CA MET A 205 3.58 -15.35 -0.82
C MET A 205 2.17 -15.00 -1.33
N ARG A 206 1.27 -14.57 -0.47
CA ARG A 206 -0.06 -14.10 -0.87
C ARG A 206 0.03 -12.91 -1.83
N TYR A 207 1.03 -12.05 -1.64
CA TYR A 207 1.26 -10.85 -2.44
C TYR A 207 2.16 -11.08 -3.65
N ALA A 208 2.75 -12.25 -3.81
CA ALA A 208 3.69 -12.55 -4.89
C ALA A 208 3.08 -12.40 -6.31
N ASN A 209 1.77 -12.26 -6.41
CA ASN A 209 1.02 -11.97 -7.64
C ASN A 209 0.44 -10.54 -7.70
N THR A 210 0.99 -9.62 -6.94
CA THR A 210 0.53 -8.22 -6.86
C THR A 210 1.73 -7.27 -6.92
N ASP A 211 1.47 -5.97 -7.15
CA ASP A 211 2.49 -4.92 -7.18
C ASP A 211 2.76 -4.32 -5.79
N VAL A 212 2.28 -4.96 -4.72
CA VAL A 212 2.43 -4.47 -3.36
C VAL A 212 3.86 -4.66 -2.88
N GLU A 213 4.59 -3.57 -2.66
CA GLU A 213 5.95 -3.57 -2.11
C GLU A 213 5.98 -3.52 -0.58
N ALA A 214 4.95 -2.98 0.05
CA ALA A 214 4.85 -2.93 1.51
C ALA A 214 3.38 -2.95 1.98
N VAL A 215 3.17 -3.36 3.24
CA VAL A 215 1.84 -3.33 3.87
C VAL A 215 1.92 -2.59 5.21
N ILE A 216 0.98 -1.71 5.44
CA ILE A 216 0.77 -1.02 6.72
C ILE A 216 -0.53 -1.51 7.32
N ASN A 217 -0.49 -2.09 8.52
CA ASN A 217 -1.66 -2.54 9.24
C ASN A 217 -1.83 -1.76 10.55
N TYR A 218 -2.88 -0.97 10.65
CA TYR A 218 -3.27 -0.30 11.89
C TYR A 218 -4.08 -1.28 12.75
N VAL A 219 -3.55 -1.66 13.89
CA VAL A 219 -4.29 -2.47 14.87
C VAL A 219 -5.00 -1.51 15.83
N VAL A 220 -6.33 -1.53 15.80
CA VAL A 220 -7.17 -0.57 16.54
C VAL A 220 -8.09 -1.25 17.53
N LYS A 221 -8.49 -0.49 18.56
CA LYS A 221 -9.53 -0.87 19.52
C LYS A 221 -10.90 -0.86 18.83
N ARG A 222 -11.72 -1.85 19.16
CA ARG A 222 -13.13 -1.88 18.76
C ARG A 222 -14.01 -1.42 19.92
N ARG A 223 -15.20 -0.88 19.61
CA ARG A 223 -16.24 -0.56 20.59
C ARG A 223 -17.22 -1.73 20.70
N GLU A 224 -17.63 -2.05 21.90
CA GLU A 224 -18.68 -3.05 22.14
C GLU A 224 -20.07 -2.48 21.77
N SER A 225 -20.33 -1.24 22.18
CA SER A 225 -21.55 -0.52 21.84
C SER A 225 -21.27 0.98 21.80
N GLY A 226 -21.82 1.65 20.81
CA GLY A 226 -21.67 3.09 20.66
C GLY A 226 -21.67 3.55 19.22
N VAL A 227 -21.51 4.84 19.06
CA VAL A 227 -21.44 5.50 17.76
C VAL A 227 -20.19 6.38 17.71
N ALA A 228 -19.52 6.38 16.59
CA ALA A 228 -18.44 7.30 16.27
C ALA A 228 -18.64 7.84 14.86
N GLY A 229 -18.30 9.11 14.65
CA GLY A 229 -18.40 9.71 13.34
C GLY A 229 -17.67 11.04 13.29
N GLY A 230 -17.61 11.60 12.10
CA GLY A 230 -16.94 12.87 11.89
C GLY A 230 -16.77 13.22 10.43
N PHE A 231 -16.04 14.29 10.21
CA PHE A 231 -15.61 14.71 8.87
C PHE A 231 -14.17 15.22 8.90
N ASN A 232 -13.52 15.14 7.74
CA ASN A 232 -12.20 15.70 7.49
C ASN A 232 -12.22 16.42 6.14
N LEU A 233 -12.04 17.72 6.15
CA LEU A 233 -12.04 18.59 4.98
C LEU A 233 -10.64 19.16 4.80
N THR A 234 -10.08 19.09 3.59
CA THR A 234 -8.81 19.71 3.24
C THR A 234 -8.93 20.31 1.85
N ASN A 235 -9.00 21.64 1.80
CA ASN A 235 -9.29 22.35 0.57
C ASN A 235 -8.27 23.48 0.36
N ALA A 236 -7.88 23.72 -0.90
CA ALA A 236 -7.09 24.88 -1.25
C ALA A 236 -7.99 26.14 -1.32
N VAL A 237 -7.39 27.27 -0.96
CA VAL A 237 -8.02 28.58 -1.11
C VAL A 237 -7.48 29.35 -2.32
N THR A 238 -6.47 28.78 -2.96
CA THR A 238 -5.79 29.40 -4.12
C THR A 238 -6.17 28.77 -5.46
N THR A 239 -6.72 27.55 -5.43
CA THR A 239 -7.06 26.79 -6.64
C THR A 239 -8.12 25.73 -6.36
N GLY A 240 -8.69 25.13 -7.40
CA GLY A 240 -9.64 24.02 -7.31
C GLY A 240 -8.97 22.71 -6.85
N PHE A 241 -8.83 22.53 -5.55
CA PHE A 241 -8.29 21.32 -4.94
C PHE A 241 -9.04 21.01 -3.66
N GLY A 242 -9.50 19.77 -3.52
CA GLY A 242 -10.11 19.31 -2.28
C GLY A 242 -9.97 17.80 -2.08
N ASN A 243 -9.91 17.42 -0.80
CA ASN A 243 -9.93 16.05 -0.31
C ASN A 243 -10.83 16.03 0.92
N ASP A 244 -12.06 15.57 0.77
CA ASP A 244 -13.08 15.65 1.79
C ASP A 244 -13.63 14.26 2.13
N ASN A 245 -13.91 14.04 3.42
CA ASN A 245 -14.38 12.76 3.91
C ASN A 245 -15.42 12.96 5.02
N VAL A 246 -16.49 12.17 4.99
CA VAL A 246 -17.50 12.06 6.04
C VAL A 246 -17.70 10.60 6.37
N TYR A 247 -17.77 10.27 7.66
CA TYR A 247 -17.93 8.90 8.09
C TYR A 247 -18.77 8.76 9.36
N ILE A 248 -19.41 7.60 9.51
CA ILE A 248 -20.09 7.20 10.73
C ILE A 248 -19.95 5.69 10.93
N LYS A 249 -19.76 5.26 12.18
CA LYS A 249 -19.70 3.86 12.60
C LYS A 249 -20.62 3.67 13.81
N ALA A 250 -21.44 2.63 13.76
CA ALA A 250 -22.32 2.25 14.86
C ALA A 250 -22.02 0.80 15.26
N ASN A 251 -21.75 0.59 16.55
CA ASN A 251 -21.45 -0.72 17.12
C ASN A 251 -22.58 -1.15 18.06
N HIS A 252 -23.04 -2.39 17.91
CA HIS A 252 -23.96 -3.03 18.82
C HIS A 252 -23.54 -4.48 19.07
N LYS A 253 -23.03 -4.77 20.27
CA LYS A 253 -22.52 -6.10 20.66
C LYS A 253 -21.44 -6.58 19.67
N LEU A 254 -21.73 -7.65 18.93
CA LEU A 254 -20.81 -8.27 17.96
C LEU A 254 -20.86 -7.60 16.58
N SER A 255 -21.84 -6.75 16.32
CA SER A 255 -22.08 -6.13 15.02
C SER A 255 -21.54 -4.70 14.96
N GLU A 256 -20.96 -4.34 13.82
CA GLU A 256 -20.55 -2.98 13.48
C GLU A 256 -21.07 -2.64 12.09
N PHE A 257 -21.69 -1.48 11.96
CA PHE A 257 -22.15 -0.88 10.71
C PHE A 257 -21.30 0.36 10.44
N GLY A 258 -20.79 0.48 9.23
CA GLY A 258 -20.00 1.60 8.78
C GLY A 258 -20.57 2.23 7.53
N PHE A 259 -20.52 3.55 7.46
CA PHE A 259 -20.72 4.35 6.26
C PHE A 259 -19.52 5.27 6.12
N ASN A 260 -19.00 5.38 4.89
CA ASN A 260 -17.90 6.26 4.56
C ASN A 260 -18.10 6.84 3.16
N TYR A 261 -17.97 8.15 3.05
CA TYR A 261 -17.97 8.84 1.76
C TYR A 261 -16.76 9.75 1.67
N TYR A 262 -16.05 9.62 0.59
CA TYR A 262 -14.85 10.40 0.30
C TYR A 262 -14.95 11.00 -1.09
N VAL A 263 -14.52 12.25 -1.24
CA VAL A 263 -14.38 12.91 -2.53
C VAL A 263 -13.00 13.58 -2.63
N SER A 264 -12.35 13.35 -3.77
CA SER A 264 -11.13 14.04 -4.18
C SER A 264 -11.40 14.76 -5.49
N TYR A 265 -11.22 16.07 -5.53
CA TYR A 265 -11.41 16.82 -6.77
C TYR A 265 -10.24 17.73 -7.07
N ARG A 266 -10.02 17.94 -8.36
CA ARG A 266 -9.06 18.89 -8.92
C ARG A 266 -9.75 19.66 -10.04
N ASP A 267 -9.52 20.96 -10.09
CA ASP A 267 -10.04 21.84 -11.13
C ASP A 267 -8.98 22.90 -11.44
N TYR A 268 -8.20 22.63 -12.47
CA TYR A 268 -7.07 23.44 -12.89
C TYR A 268 -7.30 23.96 -14.30
N ASN A 269 -6.91 25.22 -14.55
CA ASN A 269 -7.07 25.90 -15.83
C ASN A 269 -5.73 26.26 -16.49
N ASP A 270 -4.64 26.21 -15.74
CA ASP A 270 -3.31 26.60 -16.21
C ASP A 270 -2.35 25.38 -16.24
N ARG A 271 -2.76 24.35 -17.00
CA ARG A 271 -1.91 23.21 -17.33
C ARG A 271 -1.40 23.34 -18.75
N PHE A 272 -0.12 23.05 -18.99
CA PHE A 272 0.46 22.98 -20.32
C PHE A 272 1.51 21.90 -20.42
N VAL A 273 1.75 21.43 -21.66
CA VAL A 273 2.71 20.37 -21.98
C VAL A 273 3.61 20.84 -23.11
N ASN A 274 4.92 20.94 -22.82
CA ASN A 274 5.95 21.20 -23.84
C ASN A 274 6.57 19.87 -24.26
N GLU A 275 6.91 19.77 -25.54
CA GLU A 275 7.57 18.58 -26.04
C GLU A 275 8.59 18.94 -27.13
N ASP A 276 9.82 18.45 -27.00
CA ASP A 276 10.85 18.45 -28.02
C ASP A 276 10.83 17.10 -28.73
N GLN A 277 10.74 17.09 -30.06
CA GLN A 277 10.70 15.87 -30.87
C GLN A 277 11.76 15.90 -31.97
N THR A 278 12.46 14.80 -32.17
CA THR A 278 13.34 14.56 -33.32
C THR A 278 12.98 13.23 -33.95
N PHE A 279 12.52 13.23 -35.17
CA PHE A 279 12.26 12.04 -35.97
C PHE A 279 13.46 11.82 -36.91
N SER A 280 14.05 10.63 -36.85
CA SER A 280 15.18 10.27 -37.73
C SER A 280 14.66 9.68 -39.03
N LEU A 281 14.77 10.43 -40.11
CA LEU A 281 14.38 10.01 -41.46
C LEU A 281 15.62 9.73 -42.33
N PRO A 282 15.53 8.93 -43.40
CA PRO A 282 16.63 8.61 -44.27
C PRO A 282 17.30 9.84 -44.98
N ASP A 283 16.50 10.90 -45.17
CA ASP A 283 16.92 12.16 -45.79
C ASP A 283 17.38 13.24 -44.81
N GLY A 284 17.31 12.96 -43.50
CA GLY A 284 17.73 13.85 -42.43
C GLY A 284 16.73 13.87 -41.27
N ASN A 285 17.12 14.51 -40.18
CA ASN A 285 16.25 14.64 -39.03
C ASN A 285 15.13 15.64 -39.27
N ARG A 286 13.94 15.33 -38.75
CA ARG A 286 12.83 16.26 -38.64
C ARG A 286 12.67 16.65 -37.18
N ASP A 287 13.02 17.90 -36.86
CA ASP A 287 12.92 18.44 -35.51
C ASP A 287 11.65 19.26 -35.35
N ARG A 288 10.89 19.01 -34.28
CA ARG A 288 9.67 19.71 -33.89
C ARG A 288 9.76 20.18 -32.46
N TYR A 289 9.32 21.40 -32.20
CA TYR A 289 9.07 21.89 -30.86
C TYR A 289 7.56 22.12 -30.66
N LEU A 290 6.95 21.40 -29.73
CA LEU A 290 5.55 21.54 -29.38
C LEU A 290 5.47 22.42 -28.14
N LYS A 291 5.14 23.71 -28.36
CA LYS A 291 4.95 24.70 -27.30
C LYS A 291 3.56 24.58 -26.71
N GLY A 292 3.47 24.22 -25.45
CA GLY A 292 2.20 24.04 -24.74
C GLY A 292 1.40 25.35 -24.63
N ILE A 293 0.11 25.25 -24.89
CA ILE A 293 -0.92 26.23 -24.59
C ILE A 293 -1.63 25.77 -23.31
N THR A 294 -2.03 26.73 -22.47
CA THR A 294 -2.74 26.40 -21.21
C THR A 294 -4.13 25.83 -21.52
N THR A 295 -4.46 24.73 -20.87
CA THR A 295 -5.70 23.97 -21.06
C THR A 295 -6.28 23.50 -19.74
N PRO A 296 -7.61 23.28 -19.66
CA PRO A 296 -8.25 22.73 -18.49
C PRO A 296 -7.77 21.30 -18.17
N PHE A 297 -7.64 21.04 -16.88
CA PHE A 297 -7.43 19.71 -16.34
C PHE A 297 -8.24 19.55 -15.06
N ASN A 298 -9.28 18.72 -15.11
CA ASN A 298 -10.10 18.51 -13.94
C ASN A 298 -10.55 17.05 -13.79
N TYR A 299 -10.78 16.67 -12.55
CA TYR A 299 -11.43 15.42 -12.20
C TYR A 299 -12.10 15.49 -10.83
N ALA A 300 -13.07 14.60 -10.63
CA ALA A 300 -13.65 14.27 -9.34
C ALA A 300 -13.69 12.75 -9.17
N ASP A 301 -13.19 12.28 -8.04
CA ASP A 301 -13.17 10.88 -7.62
C ASP A 301 -14.01 10.73 -6.37
N HIS A 302 -15.17 10.07 -6.49
CA HIS A 302 -16.11 9.83 -5.40
C HIS A 302 -16.03 8.37 -4.97
N TYR A 303 -15.86 8.13 -3.69
CA TYR A 303 -15.83 6.80 -3.11
C TYR A 303 -16.88 6.67 -2.02
N LEU A 304 -17.79 5.73 -2.21
CA LEU A 304 -18.81 5.34 -1.24
C LEU A 304 -18.48 3.96 -0.68
N GLU A 305 -18.66 3.79 0.63
CA GLU A 305 -18.52 2.50 1.29
C GLU A 305 -19.61 2.27 2.33
N LEU A 306 -20.25 1.11 2.26
CA LEU A 306 -21.14 0.55 3.28
C LEU A 306 -20.49 -0.73 3.80
N ASN A 307 -20.29 -0.81 5.09
CA ASN A 307 -19.57 -1.92 5.72
C ASN A 307 -20.37 -2.53 6.87
N TYR A 308 -20.42 -3.84 6.92
CA TYR A 308 -20.96 -4.62 8.03
C TYR A 308 -19.91 -5.60 8.54
N ASN A 309 -19.61 -5.55 9.84
CA ASN A 309 -18.74 -6.48 10.52
C ASN A 309 -19.50 -7.23 11.61
N LEU A 310 -19.36 -8.55 11.65
CA LEU A 310 -19.79 -9.41 12.74
C LEU A 310 -18.57 -10.14 13.28
N THR A 311 -18.14 -9.79 14.50
CA THR A 311 -16.92 -10.34 15.09
C THR A 311 -17.20 -10.96 16.46
N LYS A 312 -16.90 -12.24 16.60
CA LYS A 312 -16.81 -12.90 17.90
C LYS A 312 -15.33 -13.15 18.21
N PRO A 313 -14.75 -12.44 19.17
CA PRO A 313 -13.33 -12.60 19.51
C PRO A 313 -12.94 -14.06 19.68
N GLU A 314 -11.76 -14.44 19.21
CA GLU A 314 -11.18 -15.81 19.29
C GLU A 314 -12.01 -16.92 18.62
N LYS A 315 -13.04 -16.57 17.82
CA LYS A 315 -13.86 -17.57 17.12
C LYS A 315 -14.00 -17.29 15.64
N TYR A 316 -14.60 -16.16 15.28
CA TYR A 316 -14.84 -15.83 13.87
C TYR A 316 -14.97 -14.32 13.63
N VAL A 317 -14.69 -13.96 12.40
CA VAL A 317 -14.99 -12.65 11.80
C VAL A 317 -15.77 -12.89 10.52
N PHE A 318 -16.85 -12.16 10.32
CA PHE A 318 -17.53 -12.02 9.06
C PHE A 318 -17.58 -10.54 8.68
N ASN A 319 -17.28 -10.22 7.45
CA ASN A 319 -17.37 -8.86 6.92
C ASN A 319 -18.11 -8.90 5.57
N ALA A 320 -19.00 -7.95 5.36
CA ALA A 320 -19.61 -7.64 4.07
C ALA A 320 -19.40 -6.15 3.80
N SER A 321 -18.75 -5.83 2.67
CA SER A 321 -18.46 -4.46 2.27
C SER A 321 -18.96 -4.22 0.85
N PHE A 322 -19.83 -3.23 0.70
CA PHE A 322 -20.19 -2.68 -0.61
C PHE A 322 -19.41 -1.39 -0.80
N THR A 323 -18.72 -1.28 -1.94
CA THR A 323 -17.99 -0.09 -2.34
C THR A 323 -18.41 0.34 -3.73
N ASP A 324 -18.40 1.64 -3.97
CA ASP A 324 -18.59 2.20 -5.31
C ASP A 324 -17.62 3.36 -5.52
N ASN A 325 -16.84 3.28 -6.60
CA ASN A 325 -15.93 4.34 -7.01
C ASN A 325 -16.41 4.96 -8.31
N LEU A 326 -16.77 6.22 -8.25
CA LEU A 326 -17.24 7.01 -9.37
C LEU A 326 -16.19 8.06 -9.73
N PHE A 327 -15.47 7.83 -10.82
CA PHE A 327 -14.47 8.76 -11.34
C PHE A 327 -15.03 9.54 -12.55
N ARG A 328 -14.81 10.83 -12.56
CA ARG A 328 -15.20 11.75 -13.66
C ARG A 328 -14.05 12.67 -13.97
N SER A 329 -13.61 12.69 -15.23
CA SER A 329 -12.61 13.64 -15.75
C SER A 329 -13.08 14.16 -17.11
N PRO A 330 -13.94 15.20 -17.12
CA PRO A 330 -14.49 15.76 -18.36
C PRO A 330 -13.46 16.55 -19.16
N HIS A 331 -12.38 17.00 -18.54
CA HIS A 331 -11.30 17.72 -19.19
C HIS A 331 -9.94 17.17 -18.75
N ASN A 332 -9.23 16.60 -19.70
CA ASN A 332 -7.81 16.29 -19.62
C ASN A 332 -7.15 16.75 -20.93
N ASP A 333 -7.32 18.04 -21.24
CA ASP A 333 -7.10 18.61 -22.54
C ASP A 333 -5.65 19.07 -22.73
N TYR A 334 -5.14 19.03 -23.97
CA TYR A 334 -3.80 19.47 -24.35
C TYR A 334 -3.90 20.36 -25.58
N GLY A 335 -3.40 21.59 -25.48
CA GLY A 335 -3.19 22.48 -26.63
C GLY A 335 -1.72 22.70 -26.85
N GLN A 336 -1.26 22.65 -28.09
CA GLN A 336 0.13 22.87 -28.44
C GLN A 336 0.28 23.60 -29.78
N ILE A 337 1.33 24.40 -29.91
CA ILE A 337 1.79 24.96 -31.16
C ILE A 337 2.97 24.15 -31.65
N ILE A 338 2.81 23.45 -32.74
CA ILE A 338 3.87 22.65 -33.38
C ILE A 338 4.69 23.58 -34.24
N GLN A 339 5.96 23.72 -33.90
CA GLN A 339 6.93 24.58 -34.59
C GLN A 339 7.97 23.71 -35.27
N GLU A 340 8.19 23.90 -36.55
CA GLU A 340 9.17 23.18 -37.36
C GLU A 340 9.90 24.21 -38.26
N GLU A 341 11.23 24.10 -38.35
CA GLU A 341 12.05 25.06 -39.11
C GLU A 341 11.60 25.15 -40.58
N GLY A 342 11.40 26.36 -41.04
CA GLY A 342 10.98 26.65 -42.43
C GLY A 342 9.51 26.36 -42.73
N LYS A 343 8.67 26.02 -41.74
CA LYS A 343 7.24 25.77 -41.90
C LYS A 343 6.40 26.75 -41.08
N ASN A 344 5.14 26.88 -41.43
CA ASN A 344 4.18 27.61 -40.61
C ASN A 344 3.85 26.84 -39.34
N ASP A 345 3.53 27.59 -38.28
CA ASP A 345 3.05 27.00 -37.02
C ASP A 345 1.74 26.25 -37.26
N ILE A 346 1.62 25.07 -36.61
CA ILE A 346 0.41 24.25 -36.63
C ILE A 346 -0.13 24.21 -35.19
N TYR A 347 -1.42 24.41 -35.04
CA TYR A 347 -2.11 24.34 -33.74
C TYR A 347 -2.71 22.95 -33.58
N SER A 348 -2.26 22.22 -32.60
CA SER A 348 -2.85 20.94 -32.23
C SER A 348 -3.64 21.03 -30.93
N PHE A 349 -4.76 20.33 -30.88
CA PHE A 349 -5.58 20.25 -29.70
C PHE A 349 -5.99 18.77 -29.46
N THR A 350 -5.81 18.31 -28.25
CA THR A 350 -6.29 16.98 -27.81
C THR A 350 -7.27 17.15 -26.67
N LYS A 351 -8.51 16.78 -26.88
CA LYS A 351 -9.51 16.63 -25.84
C LYS A 351 -9.51 15.18 -25.34
N LYS A 352 -9.50 14.98 -24.02
CA LYS A 352 -9.65 13.67 -23.41
C LYS A 352 -10.72 13.70 -22.34
N ILE A 353 -11.61 12.72 -22.38
CA ILE A 353 -12.62 12.45 -21.35
C ILE A 353 -12.35 11.05 -20.80
N ASN A 354 -12.40 10.90 -19.50
CA ASN A 354 -12.26 9.61 -18.85
C ASN A 354 -13.24 9.52 -17.68
N ASN A 355 -14.21 8.62 -17.79
CA ASN A 355 -15.20 8.38 -16.75
C ASN A 355 -15.23 6.90 -16.42
N SER A 356 -15.42 6.57 -15.17
CA SER A 356 -15.64 5.18 -14.76
C SER A 356 -16.54 5.09 -13.54
N ASN A 357 -17.20 3.94 -13.42
CA ASN A 357 -17.96 3.55 -12.24
C ASN A 357 -17.66 2.09 -11.90
N SER A 358 -17.38 1.79 -10.62
CA SER A 358 -16.91 0.45 -10.22
C SER A 358 -17.52 -0.04 -8.91
N PRO A 359 -18.83 -0.36 -8.88
CA PRO A 359 -19.45 -1.01 -7.72
C PRO A 359 -18.86 -2.40 -7.48
N SER A 360 -18.61 -2.72 -6.21
CA SER A 360 -18.02 -3.98 -5.78
C SER A 360 -18.66 -4.46 -4.47
N LEU A 361 -18.91 -5.77 -4.38
CA LEU A 361 -19.36 -6.44 -3.16
C LEU A 361 -18.29 -7.44 -2.71
N ASP A 362 -17.76 -7.24 -1.51
CA ASP A 362 -16.74 -8.08 -0.89
C ASP A 362 -17.34 -8.79 0.34
N LEU A 363 -17.30 -10.13 0.32
CA LEU A 363 -17.72 -11.01 1.39
C LEU A 363 -16.50 -11.73 1.95
N TYR A 364 -16.25 -11.61 3.25
CA TYR A 364 -15.12 -12.18 3.93
C TYR A 364 -15.54 -12.97 5.16
N GLY A 365 -14.93 -14.14 5.35
CA GLY A 365 -15.10 -14.97 6.52
C GLY A 365 -13.75 -15.47 7.05
N LYS A 366 -13.53 -15.34 8.36
CA LYS A 366 -12.37 -15.91 9.07
C LYS A 366 -12.89 -16.74 10.23
N VAL A 367 -12.40 -17.95 10.38
CA VAL A 367 -12.74 -18.86 11.48
C VAL A 367 -11.47 -19.35 12.13
N LEU A 368 -11.37 -19.19 13.45
CA LEU A 368 -10.32 -19.77 14.27
C LEU A 368 -10.74 -21.16 14.69
N LEU A 369 -9.97 -22.15 14.29
CA LEU A 369 -10.21 -23.55 14.56
C LEU A 369 -9.34 -24.03 15.76
N PRO A 370 -9.70 -25.12 16.43
CA PRO A 370 -8.90 -25.65 17.54
C PRO A 370 -7.44 -25.93 17.14
N LYS A 371 -6.53 -25.90 18.12
CA LYS A 371 -5.10 -26.18 17.94
C LYS A 371 -4.39 -25.18 17.02
N ASP A 372 -4.67 -23.88 17.20
CA ASP A 372 -4.00 -22.77 16.51
C ASP A 372 -4.10 -22.83 14.98
N GLN A 373 -5.27 -23.18 14.48
CA GLN A 373 -5.59 -23.21 13.05
C GLN A 373 -6.49 -22.04 12.68
N GLU A 374 -6.33 -21.54 11.48
CA GLU A 374 -7.11 -20.45 10.89
C GLU A 374 -7.54 -20.81 9.49
N LEU A 375 -8.81 -20.58 9.18
CA LEU A 375 -9.36 -20.67 7.82
C LEU A 375 -9.93 -19.29 7.45
N VAL A 376 -9.53 -18.81 6.30
CA VAL A 376 -10.01 -17.54 5.73
C VAL A 376 -10.61 -17.82 4.37
N LEU A 377 -11.79 -17.26 4.10
CA LEU A 377 -12.47 -17.30 2.82
C LEU A 377 -12.85 -15.88 2.42
N ASN A 378 -12.70 -15.57 1.15
CA ASN A 378 -13.09 -14.28 0.60
C ASN A 378 -13.71 -14.48 -0.79
N MET A 379 -14.75 -13.71 -1.09
CA MET A 379 -15.38 -13.65 -2.40
C MET A 379 -15.70 -12.20 -2.74
N VAL A 380 -15.25 -11.76 -3.91
CA VAL A 380 -15.47 -10.39 -4.40
C VAL A 380 -16.08 -10.43 -5.79
N GLY A 381 -17.20 -9.74 -5.95
CA GLY A 381 -17.81 -9.47 -7.25
C GLY A 381 -17.68 -7.98 -7.58
N THR A 382 -17.17 -7.65 -8.77
CA THR A 382 -16.98 -6.26 -9.22
C THR A 382 -17.58 -6.10 -10.62
N TYR A 383 -18.27 -4.99 -10.85
CA TYR A 383 -18.65 -4.49 -12.15
C TYR A 383 -17.92 -3.17 -12.41
N ILE A 384 -17.31 -3.00 -13.56
CA ILE A 384 -16.65 -1.77 -13.98
C ILE A 384 -17.25 -1.32 -15.29
N SER A 385 -17.73 -0.08 -15.35
CA SER A 385 -18.14 0.62 -16.57
C SER A 385 -17.20 1.79 -16.78
N SER A 386 -16.65 1.96 -17.95
CA SER A 386 -15.72 3.03 -18.29
C SER A 386 -15.98 3.61 -19.67
N ASP A 387 -16.00 4.94 -19.73
CA ASP A 387 -16.11 5.69 -20.97
C ASP A 387 -14.82 6.50 -21.16
N TYR A 388 -14.16 6.27 -22.27
CA TYR A 388 -12.97 6.98 -22.68
C TYR A 388 -13.20 7.65 -24.04
N GLU A 389 -12.84 8.91 -24.18
CA GLU A 389 -12.87 9.65 -25.44
C GLU A 389 -11.54 10.38 -25.63
N ARG A 390 -10.97 10.29 -26.82
CA ARG A 390 -9.85 11.10 -27.27
C ARG A 390 -10.20 11.68 -28.64
N ASN A 391 -10.18 13.01 -28.75
CA ASN A 391 -10.26 13.73 -30.01
C ASN A 391 -8.98 14.55 -30.17
N TYR A 392 -8.17 14.22 -31.17
CA TYR A 392 -6.99 14.96 -31.57
C TYR A 392 -7.24 15.65 -32.88
N ASN A 393 -6.92 16.94 -33.00
CA ASN A 393 -7.04 17.68 -34.24
C ASN A 393 -5.86 18.64 -34.46
N GLU A 394 -5.64 19.00 -35.74
CA GLU A 394 -4.66 19.98 -36.17
C GLU A 394 -5.31 21.03 -37.05
N SER A 395 -4.94 22.31 -36.86
CA SER A 395 -5.43 23.47 -37.63
C SER A 395 -4.30 24.45 -37.90
N LEU A 396 -4.49 25.32 -38.88
CA LEU A 396 -3.50 26.37 -39.27
C LEU A 396 -3.61 27.62 -38.39
N THR A 397 -4.66 27.73 -37.60
CA THR A 397 -4.88 28.86 -36.67
C THR A 397 -5.48 28.33 -35.38
N GLU A 398 -5.25 28.99 -34.26
CA GLU A 398 -5.84 28.62 -32.98
C GLU A 398 -7.38 28.63 -33.08
N GLY A 399 -8.00 27.48 -32.73
CA GLY A 399 -9.44 27.27 -32.83
C GLY A 399 -9.99 27.28 -34.26
N GLY A 400 -9.13 27.20 -35.30
CA GLY A 400 -9.51 27.10 -36.68
C GLY A 400 -10.13 25.77 -37.09
N THR A 401 -10.65 25.69 -38.32
CA THR A 401 -11.19 24.44 -38.87
C THR A 401 -10.06 23.41 -38.97
N PRO A 402 -10.21 22.21 -38.38
CA PRO A 402 -9.23 21.16 -38.49
C PRO A 402 -9.05 20.69 -39.94
N TYR A 403 -7.80 20.48 -40.35
CA TYR A 403 -7.48 19.81 -41.60
C TYR A 403 -7.10 18.32 -41.34
N SER A 404 -6.80 17.97 -40.09
CA SER A 404 -6.57 16.61 -39.64
C SER A 404 -7.28 16.39 -38.30
N GLU A 405 -8.00 15.28 -38.18
CA GLU A 405 -8.74 14.94 -36.98
C GLU A 405 -8.70 13.40 -36.76
N TYR A 406 -8.42 12.98 -35.55
CA TYR A 406 -8.45 11.58 -35.14
C TYR A 406 -9.35 11.41 -33.91
N ILE A 407 -10.43 10.65 -34.06
CA ILE A 407 -11.42 10.42 -32.99
C ILE A 407 -11.33 8.95 -32.56
N TYR A 408 -11.23 8.77 -31.28
CA TYR A 408 -11.20 7.47 -30.64
C TYR A 408 -12.05 7.50 -29.38
N SER A 409 -13.02 6.63 -29.27
CA SER A 409 -13.80 6.45 -28.05
C SER A 409 -13.98 4.97 -27.71
N THR A 410 -14.11 4.68 -26.42
CA THR A 410 -14.31 3.31 -25.94
C THR A 410 -15.37 3.29 -24.84
N ASP A 411 -16.42 2.47 -25.03
CA ASP A 411 -17.35 2.04 -23.98
C ASP A 411 -16.91 0.65 -23.50
N GLY A 412 -16.36 0.62 -22.28
CA GLY A 412 -15.83 -0.60 -21.67
C GLY A 412 -16.71 -1.11 -20.53
N LYS A 413 -16.97 -2.41 -20.51
CA LYS A 413 -17.69 -3.10 -19.44
C LYS A 413 -16.91 -4.33 -18.99
N ARG A 414 -16.65 -4.42 -17.69
CA ARG A 414 -15.93 -5.53 -17.09
C ARG A 414 -16.71 -6.10 -15.91
N TYR A 415 -16.84 -7.42 -15.88
CA TYR A 415 -17.40 -8.19 -14.77
C TYR A 415 -16.31 -9.09 -14.22
N SER A 416 -16.08 -9.09 -12.92
CA SER A 416 -15.11 -9.99 -12.31
C SER A 416 -15.65 -10.66 -11.06
N LEU A 417 -15.20 -11.89 -10.83
CA LEU A 417 -15.45 -12.66 -9.63
C LEU A 417 -14.13 -13.23 -9.13
N ILE A 418 -13.80 -12.93 -7.89
CA ILE A 418 -12.59 -13.41 -7.23
C ILE A 418 -12.99 -14.25 -6.03
N GLY A 419 -12.46 -15.47 -5.94
CA GLY A 419 -12.58 -16.33 -4.76
C GLY A 419 -11.19 -16.65 -4.20
N GLU A 420 -10.97 -16.49 -2.90
CA GLU A 420 -9.71 -16.83 -2.23
C GLU A 420 -9.98 -17.61 -0.95
N GLY A 421 -9.20 -18.70 -0.75
CA GLY A 421 -9.20 -19.46 0.48
C GLY A 421 -7.77 -19.60 1.02
N ILE A 422 -7.57 -19.35 2.32
CA ILE A 422 -6.28 -19.50 3.00
C ILE A 422 -6.47 -20.36 4.24
N TYR A 423 -5.59 -21.34 4.40
CA TYR A 423 -5.46 -22.13 5.61
C TYR A 423 -4.10 -21.89 6.24
N LYS A 424 -4.08 -21.67 7.56
CA LYS A 424 -2.87 -21.45 8.34
C LYS A 424 -2.90 -22.34 9.59
N LYS A 425 -1.76 -22.95 9.90
CA LYS A 425 -1.53 -23.67 11.15
C LYS A 425 -0.26 -23.20 11.83
N ASN A 426 -0.41 -22.78 13.08
CA ASN A 426 0.72 -22.42 13.93
C ASN A 426 1.18 -23.61 14.77
N PHE A 427 2.48 -23.84 14.80
CA PHE A 427 3.19 -24.73 15.72
C PHE A 427 4.05 -23.86 16.64
N LYS A 428 4.68 -24.45 17.65
CA LYS A 428 5.45 -23.69 18.65
C LYS A 428 6.47 -22.71 18.06
N ASN A 429 7.24 -23.11 17.03
CA ASN A 429 8.32 -22.31 16.43
C ASN A 429 8.20 -22.18 14.91
N VAL A 430 7.16 -22.75 14.32
CA VAL A 430 6.95 -22.78 12.86
C VAL A 430 5.48 -22.56 12.57
N ALA A 431 5.16 -21.80 11.53
CA ALA A 431 3.82 -21.71 10.98
C ALA A 431 3.84 -22.16 9.52
N LEU A 432 2.83 -22.95 9.16
CA LEU A 432 2.58 -23.39 7.80
C LEU A 432 1.32 -22.70 7.30
N SER A 433 1.37 -22.11 6.11
CA SER A 433 0.19 -21.54 5.44
C SER A 433 0.14 -21.95 3.97
N GLY A 434 -1.07 -22.06 3.44
CA GLY A 434 -1.30 -22.28 2.04
C GLY A 434 -2.57 -21.55 1.61
N GLY A 435 -2.60 -21.09 0.38
CA GLY A 435 -3.73 -20.36 -0.19
C GLY A 435 -3.99 -20.75 -1.63
N LEU A 436 -5.24 -20.57 -2.01
CA LEU A 436 -5.71 -20.71 -3.39
C LEU A 436 -6.59 -19.50 -3.72
N LYS A 437 -6.28 -18.83 -4.83
CA LYS A 437 -7.04 -17.69 -5.36
C LYS A 437 -7.45 -18.00 -6.79
N TYR A 438 -8.71 -17.77 -7.12
CA TYR A 438 -9.22 -17.90 -8.47
C TYR A 438 -9.94 -16.62 -8.87
N THR A 439 -9.54 -16.04 -9.99
CA THR A 439 -10.13 -14.85 -10.58
C THR A 439 -10.74 -15.22 -11.93
N LEU A 440 -11.98 -14.83 -12.16
CA LEU A 440 -12.67 -14.88 -13.44
C LEU A 440 -13.03 -13.45 -13.83
N ALA A 441 -12.80 -13.07 -15.08
CA ALA A 441 -13.28 -11.80 -15.58
C ALA A 441 -13.72 -11.92 -17.05
N TYR A 442 -14.77 -11.15 -17.36
CA TYR A 442 -15.26 -10.91 -18.71
C TYR A 442 -15.20 -9.41 -18.98
N THR A 443 -14.60 -9.02 -20.09
CA THR A 443 -14.48 -7.65 -20.54
C THR A 443 -15.07 -7.52 -21.94
N ASN A 444 -15.87 -6.48 -22.17
CA ASN A 444 -16.43 -6.11 -23.46
C ASN A 444 -16.11 -4.63 -23.70
N ASN A 445 -15.26 -4.35 -24.69
CA ASN A 445 -14.85 -3.02 -25.09
C ASN A 445 -15.38 -2.72 -26.49
N LYS A 446 -16.20 -1.69 -26.61
CA LYS A 446 -16.69 -1.21 -27.87
C LYS A 446 -15.90 0.05 -28.27
N TYR A 447 -15.06 -0.10 -29.28
CA TYR A 447 -14.26 0.97 -29.86
C TYR A 447 -15.09 1.64 -30.97
N MET A 448 -15.04 2.97 -31.03
CA MET A 448 -15.77 3.81 -31.99
C MET A 448 -14.91 4.99 -32.46
N GLY A 449 -15.18 5.52 -33.63
CA GLY A 449 -14.44 6.60 -34.27
C GLY A 449 -13.62 6.09 -35.45
N ASP A 450 -12.32 6.38 -35.51
CA ASP A 450 -11.46 5.89 -36.60
C ASP A 450 -11.29 4.36 -36.58
N VAL A 451 -11.44 3.76 -35.40
CA VAL A 451 -11.54 2.31 -35.23
C VAL A 451 -12.94 1.96 -34.76
N ASN A 452 -13.64 1.10 -35.50
CA ASN A 452 -14.97 0.60 -35.14
C ASN A 452 -14.89 -0.91 -34.96
N GLN A 453 -14.76 -1.34 -33.69
CA GLN A 453 -14.59 -2.75 -33.34
C GLN A 453 -15.18 -3.02 -31.96
N THR A 454 -15.68 -4.22 -31.75
CA THR A 454 -16.01 -4.73 -30.42
C THR A 454 -15.03 -5.84 -30.07
N ASP A 455 -14.43 -5.74 -28.91
CA ASP A 455 -13.48 -6.71 -28.40
C ASP A 455 -14.03 -7.37 -27.14
N GLU A 456 -14.20 -8.69 -27.20
CA GLU A 456 -14.69 -9.49 -26.09
C GLU A 456 -13.56 -10.37 -25.56
N MET A 457 -13.41 -10.34 -24.25
CA MET A 457 -12.30 -11.00 -23.61
C MET A 457 -12.73 -11.74 -22.34
N HIS A 458 -12.34 -13.01 -22.27
CA HIS A 458 -12.46 -13.83 -21.07
C HIS A 458 -11.09 -14.04 -20.46
N SER A 459 -10.95 -13.78 -19.17
CA SER A 459 -9.71 -14.05 -18.46
C SER A 459 -9.94 -14.88 -17.20
N SER A 460 -8.98 -15.75 -16.90
CA SER A 460 -8.97 -16.50 -15.66
C SER A 460 -7.56 -16.59 -15.11
N ASP A 461 -7.41 -16.41 -13.80
CA ASP A 461 -6.14 -16.58 -13.08
C ASP A 461 -6.35 -17.49 -11.87
N LEU A 462 -5.63 -18.61 -11.85
CA LEU A 462 -5.57 -19.52 -10.72
C LEU A 462 -4.20 -19.43 -10.09
N TYR A 463 -4.12 -19.00 -8.85
CA TYR A 463 -2.89 -18.90 -8.06
C TYR A 463 -2.98 -19.73 -6.80
N GLY A 464 -2.04 -20.68 -6.64
CA GLY A 464 -1.90 -21.46 -5.41
C GLY A 464 -0.49 -21.34 -4.83
N TYR A 465 -0.37 -21.32 -3.51
CA TYR A 465 0.91 -21.23 -2.83
C TYR A 465 0.94 -22.02 -1.53
N VAL A 466 2.18 -22.36 -1.12
CA VAL A 466 2.49 -22.88 0.20
C VAL A 466 3.68 -22.10 0.76
N GLN A 467 3.63 -21.78 2.05
CA GLN A 467 4.62 -21.01 2.75
C GLN A 467 4.89 -21.60 4.13
N VAL A 468 6.13 -21.61 4.53
CA VAL A 468 6.59 -21.91 5.89
C VAL A 468 7.36 -20.73 6.45
N ASN A 469 7.03 -20.30 7.64
CA ASN A 469 7.79 -19.31 8.39
C ASN A 469 8.11 -19.82 9.79
N GLY A 470 9.28 -19.45 10.30
CA GLY A 470 9.73 -19.94 11.58
C GLY A 470 10.95 -19.19 12.11
N LYS A 471 11.35 -19.58 13.34
CA LYS A 471 12.51 -19.00 14.00
C LYS A 471 13.41 -20.14 14.54
N TRP A 472 14.70 -20.02 14.26
CA TRP A 472 15.74 -20.89 14.80
C TRP A 472 16.83 -20.03 15.44
N LYS A 473 16.85 -20.00 16.79
CA LYS A 473 17.74 -19.12 17.57
C LYS A 473 17.57 -17.65 17.14
N LYS A 474 18.65 -17.04 16.64
CA LYS A 474 18.69 -15.65 16.15
C LYS A 474 18.29 -15.49 14.68
N LEU A 475 18.07 -16.59 13.96
CA LEU A 475 17.65 -16.60 12.55
C LEU A 475 16.14 -16.79 12.46
N SER A 476 15.46 -15.90 11.76
CA SER A 476 14.07 -16.02 11.34
C SER A 476 14.02 -16.25 9.84
N TYR A 477 13.12 -17.12 9.38
CA TYR A 477 12.99 -17.45 7.96
C TYR A 477 11.53 -17.50 7.52
N LEU A 478 11.31 -17.12 6.27
CA LEU A 478 10.06 -17.27 5.54
C LEU A 478 10.43 -17.81 4.16
N LEU A 479 9.92 -19.00 3.83
CA LEU A 479 10.18 -19.68 2.57
C LEU A 479 8.84 -20.03 1.93
N GLY A 480 8.67 -19.72 0.67
CA GLY A 480 7.43 -19.97 -0.03
C GLY A 480 7.61 -20.35 -1.49
N VAL A 481 6.65 -21.08 -1.99
CA VAL A 481 6.53 -21.40 -3.41
C VAL A 481 5.09 -21.21 -3.85
N GLY A 482 4.91 -20.61 -5.03
CA GLY A 482 3.62 -20.42 -5.65
C GLY A 482 3.61 -20.92 -7.08
N LEU A 483 2.43 -21.32 -7.53
CA LEU A 483 2.15 -21.68 -8.92
C LEU A 483 0.92 -20.92 -9.38
N SER A 484 0.97 -20.34 -10.57
CA SER A 484 -0.20 -19.73 -11.18
C SER A 484 -0.40 -20.20 -12.62
N ARG A 485 -1.67 -20.26 -13.02
CA ARG A 485 -2.11 -20.42 -14.41
C ARG A 485 -2.95 -19.22 -14.76
N GLN A 486 -2.50 -18.46 -15.73
CA GLN A 486 -3.23 -17.33 -16.28
C GLN A 486 -3.65 -17.65 -17.70
N SER A 487 -4.94 -17.46 -18.00
CA SER A 487 -5.51 -17.79 -19.31
C SER A 487 -6.36 -16.61 -19.79
N TYR A 488 -6.18 -16.26 -21.05
CA TYR A 488 -6.95 -15.25 -21.76
C TYR A 488 -7.54 -15.88 -23.02
N ASP A 489 -8.75 -15.50 -23.35
CA ASP A 489 -9.36 -15.71 -24.65
C ASP A 489 -9.85 -14.34 -25.15
N GLU A 490 -9.28 -13.86 -26.25
CA GLU A 490 -9.59 -12.59 -26.89
C GLU A 490 -10.07 -12.87 -28.30
N SER A 491 -11.35 -12.66 -28.56
CA SER A 491 -11.96 -12.81 -29.87
C SER A 491 -11.61 -14.16 -30.56
N GLY A 492 -11.53 -15.24 -29.77
CA GLY A 492 -11.21 -16.58 -30.24
C GLY A 492 -9.70 -16.93 -30.31
N LYS A 493 -8.82 -16.03 -29.85
CA LYS A 493 -7.40 -16.34 -29.68
C LYS A 493 -7.13 -16.64 -28.20
N GLY A 494 -6.80 -17.90 -27.90
CA GLY A 494 -6.53 -18.35 -26.52
C GLY A 494 -5.06 -18.32 -26.14
N TYR A 495 -4.76 -17.80 -24.96
CA TYR A 495 -3.44 -17.79 -24.34
C TYR A 495 -3.48 -18.49 -22.99
N SER A 496 -2.47 -19.27 -22.65
CA SER A 496 -2.35 -19.88 -21.33
C SER A 496 -0.89 -19.89 -20.88
N PHE A 497 -0.65 -19.34 -19.68
CA PHE A 497 0.69 -19.18 -19.11
C PHE A 497 0.76 -19.85 -17.74
N TYR A 498 1.79 -20.68 -17.53
CA TYR A 498 2.06 -21.34 -16.25
C TYR A 498 3.31 -20.73 -15.63
N MET A 499 3.22 -20.39 -14.36
CA MET A 499 4.25 -19.58 -13.70
C MET A 499 4.57 -20.12 -12.31
N PHE A 500 5.87 -20.29 -12.04
CA PHE A 500 6.39 -20.69 -10.75
C PHE A 500 6.99 -19.47 -10.02
N ARG A 501 6.66 -19.29 -8.72
CA ARG A 501 6.98 -18.11 -7.90
C ARG A 501 7.67 -18.53 -6.60
N PRO A 502 9.01 -18.74 -6.57
CA PRO A 502 9.74 -18.95 -5.34
C PRO A 502 10.04 -17.63 -4.61
N SER A 503 9.98 -17.66 -3.29
CA SER A 503 10.36 -16.54 -2.44
C SER A 503 11.07 -17.04 -1.18
N ALA A 504 12.05 -16.27 -0.70
CA ALA A 504 12.77 -16.54 0.55
C ALA A 504 13.08 -15.22 1.26
N SER A 505 12.80 -15.16 2.55
CA SER A 505 13.22 -14.06 3.42
C SER A 505 13.94 -14.65 4.64
N LEU A 506 15.15 -14.15 4.90
CA LEU A 506 16.00 -14.54 6.02
C LEU A 506 16.31 -13.30 6.83
N SER A 507 16.09 -13.33 8.13
CA SER A 507 16.40 -12.23 9.05
C SER A 507 17.25 -12.74 10.21
N TYR A 508 18.41 -12.14 10.42
CA TYR A 508 19.36 -12.50 11.49
C TYR A 508 19.58 -11.31 12.42
N LYS A 509 19.50 -11.55 13.72
CA LYS A 509 19.76 -10.55 14.76
C LYS A 509 21.13 -10.79 15.40
N PRO A 510 22.22 -10.15 14.93
CA PRO A 510 23.56 -10.38 15.47
C PRO A 510 23.67 -9.92 16.93
N PHE A 511 23.15 -8.74 17.25
CA PHE A 511 23.11 -8.16 18.58
C PHE A 511 21.83 -7.31 18.76
N GLU A 512 21.58 -6.80 19.94
CA GLU A 512 20.41 -5.98 20.26
C GLU A 512 20.39 -4.70 19.43
N GLY A 513 19.21 -4.38 18.90
CA GLY A 513 19.00 -3.22 18.02
C GLY A 513 19.42 -3.45 16.56
N ALA A 514 20.18 -4.51 16.22
CA ALA A 514 20.64 -4.76 14.86
C ALA A 514 19.89 -5.93 14.20
N THR A 515 19.53 -5.74 12.93
CA THR A 515 18.88 -6.75 12.09
C THR A 515 19.51 -6.75 10.70
N LEU A 516 19.98 -7.91 10.25
CA LEU A 516 20.39 -8.15 8.88
C LEU A 516 19.32 -8.99 8.20
N LYS A 517 18.75 -8.50 7.10
CA LYS A 517 17.66 -9.14 6.36
C LYS A 517 18.05 -9.34 4.90
N TYR A 518 17.85 -10.54 4.38
CA TYR A 518 17.99 -10.85 2.97
C TYR A 518 16.66 -11.34 2.42
N VAL A 519 16.26 -10.81 1.27
CA VAL A 519 15.03 -11.18 0.57
C VAL A 519 15.35 -11.53 -0.87
N PHE A 520 14.86 -12.69 -1.28
CA PHE A 520 14.85 -13.14 -2.67
C PHE A 520 13.42 -13.39 -3.12
N SER A 521 13.08 -12.91 -4.31
CA SER A 521 11.83 -13.27 -4.98
C SER A 521 12.06 -13.45 -6.48
N SER A 522 11.27 -14.34 -7.08
CA SER A 522 11.19 -14.49 -8.53
C SER A 522 9.74 -14.33 -8.96
N THR A 523 9.48 -13.27 -9.71
CA THR A 523 8.14 -12.89 -10.16
C THR A 523 8.05 -13.08 -11.68
N PRO A 524 7.20 -13.97 -12.16
CA PRO A 524 6.84 -14.01 -13.57
C PRO A 524 5.90 -12.85 -13.88
N ASN A 525 6.07 -12.28 -15.06
CA ASN A 525 5.27 -11.20 -15.60
C ASN A 525 4.62 -11.67 -16.89
N VAL A 526 3.34 -11.47 -17.05
CA VAL A 526 2.59 -11.78 -18.26
C VAL A 526 2.33 -10.50 -19.05
N PRO A 527 2.16 -10.59 -20.38
CA PRO A 527 1.70 -9.46 -21.16
C PRO A 527 0.37 -8.93 -20.63
N SER A 528 0.18 -7.62 -20.60
CA SER A 528 -1.15 -7.03 -20.37
C SER A 528 -2.04 -7.28 -21.58
N LEU A 529 -3.35 -7.24 -21.36
CA LEU A 529 -4.32 -7.41 -22.43
C LEU A 529 -4.19 -6.30 -23.50
N SER A 530 -3.99 -5.07 -23.05
CA SER A 530 -3.73 -3.94 -23.96
C SER A 530 -2.46 -4.11 -24.79
N SER A 531 -1.44 -4.77 -24.25
CA SER A 531 -0.20 -5.05 -25.00
C SER A 531 -0.35 -6.19 -26.03
N LEU A 532 -1.31 -7.12 -25.81
CA LEU A 532 -1.59 -8.23 -26.73
C LEU A 532 -2.56 -7.83 -27.86
N SER A 533 -3.36 -6.80 -27.68
CA SER A 533 -4.27 -6.30 -28.71
C SER A 533 -3.51 -5.83 -29.94
N ASP A 534 -3.93 -6.23 -31.15
CA ASP A 534 -3.33 -5.77 -32.41
C ASP A 534 -4.02 -4.53 -33.00
N ILE A 535 -4.85 -3.86 -32.21
CA ILE A 535 -5.53 -2.62 -32.61
C ILE A 535 -4.49 -1.54 -32.90
N ARG A 536 -4.59 -0.98 -34.10
CA ARG A 536 -3.75 0.12 -34.53
C ARG A 536 -4.46 1.45 -34.26
N GLN A 537 -3.85 2.30 -33.43
CA GLN A 537 -4.37 3.62 -33.06
C GLN A 537 -3.52 4.71 -33.68
N GLN A 538 -4.11 5.56 -34.52
CA GLN A 538 -3.44 6.76 -35.02
C GLN A 538 -3.32 7.79 -33.89
N LEU A 539 -2.10 8.23 -33.58
CA LEU A 539 -1.84 9.23 -32.55
C LEU A 539 -1.76 10.65 -33.16
N THR A 540 -0.99 10.78 -34.24
CA THR A 540 -0.81 11.99 -35.04
C THR A 540 -0.71 11.60 -36.52
N ASP A 541 -0.40 12.57 -37.40
CA ASP A 541 -0.18 12.33 -38.83
C ASP A 541 0.90 11.26 -39.12
N ILE A 542 1.93 11.17 -38.27
CA ILE A 542 3.12 10.30 -38.49
C ILE A 542 3.32 9.27 -37.37
N GLU A 543 2.44 9.19 -36.40
CA GLU A 543 2.64 8.34 -35.24
C GLU A 543 1.44 7.42 -35.02
N VAL A 544 1.74 6.16 -34.74
CA VAL A 544 0.78 5.08 -34.50
C VAL A 544 1.16 4.29 -33.28
N ASN A 545 0.20 3.95 -32.45
CA ASN A 545 0.38 2.99 -31.37
C ASN A 545 -0.19 1.62 -31.76
N ARG A 546 0.49 0.53 -31.39
CA ARG A 546 0.07 -0.83 -31.68
C ARG A 546 0.57 -1.83 -30.64
N GLY A 547 -0.27 -2.75 -30.20
CA GLY A 547 0.14 -3.88 -29.37
C GLY A 547 0.79 -5.00 -30.20
N ASN A 548 1.21 -6.07 -29.52
CA ASN A 548 1.90 -7.20 -30.10
C ASN A 548 1.31 -8.53 -29.58
N PRO A 549 0.48 -9.23 -30.37
CA PRO A 549 -0.16 -10.49 -29.96
C PRO A 549 0.84 -11.66 -29.79
N ASN A 550 2.10 -11.50 -30.16
CA ASN A 550 3.14 -12.55 -30.07
C ASN A 550 3.96 -12.47 -28.77
N LEU A 551 3.63 -11.56 -27.86
CA LEU A 551 4.34 -11.40 -26.60
C LEU A 551 4.32 -12.66 -25.75
N LYS A 552 5.44 -12.90 -25.07
CA LYS A 552 5.64 -14.03 -24.17
C LYS A 552 5.83 -13.55 -22.74
N PRO A 553 5.41 -14.31 -21.72
CA PRO A 553 5.73 -14.03 -20.35
C PRO A 553 7.25 -13.99 -20.14
N TYR A 554 7.68 -13.16 -19.23
CA TYR A 554 9.07 -13.06 -18.80
C TYR A 554 9.21 -13.20 -17.30
N ARG A 555 10.42 -13.30 -16.80
CA ARG A 555 10.71 -13.50 -15.39
C ARG A 555 11.65 -12.44 -14.87
N SER A 556 11.26 -11.88 -13.71
CA SER A 556 12.07 -10.96 -12.93
C SER A 556 12.60 -11.62 -11.67
N TYR A 557 13.77 -11.24 -11.24
CA TYR A 557 14.43 -11.68 -10.01
C TYR A 557 14.79 -10.45 -9.17
N SER A 558 14.42 -10.48 -7.90
CA SER A 558 14.75 -9.42 -6.95
C SER A 558 15.58 -10.00 -5.81
N ASN A 559 16.68 -9.35 -5.49
CA ASN A 559 17.53 -9.64 -4.34
C ASN A 559 17.69 -8.36 -3.54
N THR A 560 17.40 -8.40 -2.25
CA THR A 560 17.55 -7.23 -1.37
C THR A 560 18.30 -7.65 -0.11
N LEU A 561 19.31 -6.89 0.25
CA LEU A 561 20.03 -6.99 1.52
C LEU A 561 19.82 -5.71 2.29
N GLN A 562 19.38 -5.82 3.54
CA GLN A 562 19.10 -4.70 4.41
C GLN A 562 19.79 -4.89 5.76
N LEU A 563 20.48 -3.87 6.21
CA LEU A 563 21.03 -3.75 7.56
C LEU A 563 20.28 -2.62 8.27
N SER A 564 19.62 -2.95 9.37
CA SER A 564 18.95 -1.97 10.23
C SER A 564 19.60 -1.98 11.59
N TRP A 565 19.76 -0.79 12.19
CA TRP A 565 20.21 -0.61 13.54
C TRP A 565 19.51 0.59 14.16
N GLY A 566 18.99 0.42 15.39
CA GLY A 566 18.29 1.51 16.05
C GLY A 566 18.41 1.49 17.57
N ASN A 567 18.23 2.68 18.13
CA ASN A 567 18.07 2.94 19.55
C ASN A 567 17.04 4.06 19.76
N LYS A 568 16.84 4.53 21.00
CA LYS A 568 15.87 5.59 21.31
C LYS A 568 16.12 6.95 20.63
N TRP A 569 17.33 7.20 20.10
CA TRP A 569 17.73 8.48 19.52
C TRP A 569 17.86 8.42 18.00
N VAL A 570 18.29 7.28 17.48
CA VAL A 570 18.63 7.15 16.06
C VAL A 570 18.20 5.79 15.55
N ASP A 571 17.55 5.76 14.39
CA ASP A 571 17.30 4.56 13.58
C ASP A 571 18.01 4.72 12.25
N LEU A 572 18.85 3.75 11.90
CA LEU A 572 19.60 3.69 10.64
C LEU A 572 19.19 2.45 9.85
N GLN A 573 19.04 2.63 8.55
CA GLN A 573 18.80 1.52 7.62
C GLN A 573 19.65 1.71 6.36
N LEU A 574 20.48 0.72 6.06
CA LEU A 574 21.20 0.60 4.79
C LEU A 574 20.55 -0.53 3.98
N LYS A 575 20.13 -0.24 2.75
CA LYS A 575 19.48 -1.19 1.85
C LYS A 575 20.24 -1.23 0.52
N GLY A 576 20.61 -2.43 0.07
CA GLY A 576 21.13 -2.71 -1.26
C GLY A 576 20.20 -3.65 -2.01
N GLY A 577 19.92 -3.38 -3.27
CA GLY A 577 19.01 -4.19 -4.08
C GLY A 577 19.55 -4.44 -5.48
N TYR A 578 19.35 -5.66 -5.99
CA TYR A 578 19.60 -6.00 -7.38
C TYR A 578 18.36 -6.65 -7.99
N TYR A 579 17.78 -5.97 -8.98
CA TYR A 579 16.66 -6.43 -9.77
C TYR A 579 17.12 -6.76 -11.18
N PHE A 580 16.65 -7.87 -11.72
CA PHE A 580 17.04 -8.36 -13.04
C PHE A 580 15.84 -9.03 -13.72
N SER A 581 15.61 -8.72 -15.00
CA SER A 581 14.61 -9.36 -15.86
C SER A 581 15.26 -9.88 -17.13
N LYS A 582 14.92 -11.10 -17.50
CA LYS A 582 15.31 -11.71 -18.76
C LYS A 582 14.12 -11.70 -19.71
N ASN A 583 14.32 -11.25 -20.93
CA ASN A 583 13.33 -11.08 -21.99
C ASN A 583 12.12 -10.22 -21.55
N PRO A 584 12.33 -9.07 -20.84
CA PRO A 584 11.23 -8.21 -20.42
C PRO A 584 10.47 -7.66 -21.62
N ILE A 585 9.20 -7.40 -21.43
CA ILE A 585 8.38 -6.66 -22.39
C ILE A 585 8.73 -5.18 -22.20
N MET A 586 9.34 -4.56 -23.21
CA MET A 586 9.73 -3.15 -23.19
C MET A 586 9.38 -2.49 -24.51
N GLU A 587 9.29 -1.17 -24.46
CA GLU A 587 9.01 -0.33 -25.63
C GLU A 587 9.95 -0.57 -26.79
N GLU A 588 9.41 -0.46 -28.00
CA GLU A 588 10.13 -0.44 -29.25
C GLU A 588 9.46 0.56 -30.19
N VAL A 589 10.25 1.41 -30.83
CA VAL A 589 9.79 2.33 -31.86
C VAL A 589 10.37 1.92 -33.19
N ASN A 590 9.51 1.71 -34.18
CA ASN A 590 9.93 1.29 -35.51
C ASN A 590 9.46 2.31 -36.56
N MET A 591 10.35 2.67 -37.47
CA MET A 591 10.00 3.43 -38.65
C MET A 591 9.46 2.47 -39.73
N VAL A 592 8.26 2.75 -40.21
CA VAL A 592 7.56 1.95 -41.22
C VAL A 592 7.35 2.80 -42.48
N VAL A 593 7.77 2.30 -43.63
CA VAL A 593 7.55 2.96 -44.93
C VAL A 593 6.15 2.58 -45.43
N GLN A 594 5.34 3.58 -45.73
CA GLN A 594 4.00 3.39 -46.28
C GLN A 594 4.06 3.14 -47.80
N PRO A 595 2.99 2.59 -48.41
CA PRO A 595 2.95 2.34 -49.84
C PRO A 595 3.12 3.59 -50.72
N ASP A 596 2.78 4.78 -50.21
CA ASP A 596 2.95 6.07 -50.88
C ASP A 596 4.37 6.65 -50.70
N GLY A 597 5.27 5.95 -50.01
CA GLY A 597 6.63 6.38 -49.71
C GLY A 597 6.77 7.27 -48.47
N SER A 598 5.67 7.59 -47.78
CA SER A 598 5.71 8.32 -46.50
C SER A 598 6.21 7.44 -45.35
N TYR A 599 6.66 8.07 -44.28
CA TYR A 599 7.15 7.37 -43.08
C TYR A 599 6.19 7.53 -41.93
N ILE A 600 5.92 6.43 -41.22
CA ILE A 600 5.18 6.40 -39.97
C ILE A 600 6.06 5.78 -38.89
N PHE A 601 5.97 6.33 -37.67
CA PHE A 601 6.65 5.82 -36.49
C PHE A 601 5.63 5.02 -35.65
N GLU A 602 5.86 3.70 -35.61
CA GLU A 602 5.02 2.75 -34.88
C GLU A 602 5.60 2.51 -33.49
N TYR A 603 4.84 2.93 -32.48
CA TYR A 603 5.14 2.65 -31.07
C TYR A 603 4.52 1.32 -30.70
N GLY A 604 5.30 0.46 -30.13
CA GLY A 604 4.85 -0.87 -29.71
C GLY A 604 5.67 -1.39 -28.54
N VAL A 605 5.46 -2.65 -28.23
CA VAL A 605 6.20 -3.38 -27.21
C VAL A 605 6.64 -4.74 -27.75
N ASP A 606 7.83 -5.19 -27.34
CA ASP A 606 8.29 -6.53 -27.67
C ASP A 606 9.07 -7.16 -26.50
N ASN A 607 9.27 -8.49 -26.56
CA ASN A 607 10.17 -9.17 -25.65
C ASN A 607 11.62 -8.78 -25.95
N GLN A 608 12.16 -7.86 -25.18
CA GLN A 608 13.50 -7.32 -25.32
C GLN A 608 14.54 -8.20 -24.62
N ASN A 609 15.81 -7.87 -24.68
CA ASN A 609 16.90 -8.74 -24.21
C ASN A 609 16.95 -8.82 -22.66
N ARG A 610 17.15 -7.65 -21.98
CA ARG A 610 17.42 -7.62 -20.53
C ARG A 610 17.11 -6.25 -19.94
N PHE A 611 16.62 -6.29 -18.70
CA PHE A 611 16.57 -5.10 -17.86
C PHE A 611 17.21 -5.40 -16.51
N SER A 612 18.00 -4.46 -15.96
CA SER A 612 18.52 -4.57 -14.60
C SER A 612 18.57 -3.23 -13.87
N ARG A 613 18.43 -3.30 -12.56
CA ARG A 613 18.52 -2.16 -11.64
C ARG A 613 19.35 -2.54 -10.42
N LEU A 614 20.45 -1.83 -10.18
CA LEU A 614 21.19 -1.88 -8.93
C LEU A 614 20.79 -0.66 -8.08
N ASN A 615 20.36 -0.90 -6.86
CA ASN A 615 19.93 0.14 -5.92
C ASN A 615 20.80 0.15 -4.68
N GLY A 616 21.14 1.35 -4.19
CA GLY A 616 21.73 1.61 -2.89
C GLY A 616 20.97 2.74 -2.20
N GLN A 617 20.54 2.54 -0.94
CA GLN A 617 19.77 3.52 -0.17
C GLN A 617 20.24 3.57 1.29
N LEU A 618 20.36 4.77 1.83
CA LEU A 618 20.53 5.04 3.24
C LEU A 618 19.30 5.79 3.76
N TYR A 619 18.81 5.38 4.90
CA TYR A 619 17.78 6.06 5.69
C TYR A 619 18.29 6.29 7.10
N ALA A 620 18.02 7.47 7.65
CA ALA A 620 18.31 7.84 9.03
C ALA A 620 17.11 8.58 9.62
N ASN A 621 16.65 8.16 10.79
CA ASN A 621 15.70 8.91 11.60
C ASN A 621 16.37 9.31 12.91
N VAL A 622 16.31 10.60 13.25
CA VAL A 622 16.94 11.18 14.45
C VAL A 622 15.85 11.80 15.32
N ASN A 623 15.66 11.28 16.52
CA ASN A 623 14.79 11.83 17.53
C ASN A 623 15.56 12.93 18.28
N ILE A 624 15.59 14.15 17.73
CA ILE A 624 16.33 15.30 18.28
C ILE A 624 15.85 15.62 19.70
N ILE A 625 14.53 15.64 19.89
CA ILE A 625 13.87 15.68 21.18
C ILE A 625 12.84 14.55 21.17
N PRO A 626 13.03 13.46 21.91
CA PRO A 626 12.14 12.32 21.89
C PRO A 626 10.67 12.72 22.03
N ASP A 627 9.83 12.14 21.17
CA ASP A 627 8.39 12.39 21.05
C ASP A 627 7.98 13.84 20.67
N MET A 628 8.92 14.77 20.50
CA MET A 628 8.60 16.16 20.21
C MET A 628 9.16 16.65 18.89
N LEU A 629 10.43 16.37 18.59
CA LEU A 629 11.09 16.82 17.37
C LEU A 629 11.91 15.68 16.77
N SER A 630 11.53 15.24 15.59
CA SER A 630 12.25 14.21 14.84
C SER A 630 12.54 14.64 13.41
N LEU A 631 13.67 14.18 12.90
CA LEU A 631 14.14 14.43 11.54
C LEU A 631 14.44 13.08 10.87
N SER A 632 13.72 12.76 9.80
CA SER A 632 14.07 11.65 8.92
C SER A 632 14.77 12.18 7.69
N LEU A 633 15.83 11.50 7.28
CA LEU A 633 16.56 11.76 6.05
C LEU A 633 16.72 10.45 5.28
N TYR A 634 16.62 10.52 3.97
CA TYR A 634 16.94 9.39 3.10
C TYR A 634 17.64 9.86 1.83
N GLY A 635 18.47 9.00 1.28
CA GLY A 635 19.11 9.22 0.00
C GLY A 635 19.54 7.91 -0.62
N GLY A 636 19.59 7.89 -1.94
CA GLY A 636 19.99 6.70 -2.67
C GLY A 636 20.31 6.94 -4.12
N VAL A 637 20.74 5.88 -4.77
CA VAL A 637 21.04 5.85 -6.20
C VAL A 637 20.48 4.55 -6.80
N ASN A 638 19.88 4.68 -7.97
CA ASN A 638 19.55 3.57 -8.85
C ASN A 638 20.47 3.63 -10.09
N ARG A 639 21.12 2.54 -10.40
CA ARG A 639 21.79 2.35 -11.70
C ARG A 639 20.94 1.40 -12.53
N TYR A 640 20.37 1.91 -13.60
CA TYR A 640 19.58 1.17 -14.57
C TYR A 640 20.43 0.78 -15.76
N GLU A 641 20.20 -0.43 -16.27
CA GLU A 641 20.65 -0.89 -17.58
C GLU A 641 19.44 -1.50 -18.30
N SER A 642 19.06 -0.88 -19.42
CA SER A 642 17.98 -1.34 -20.30
C SER A 642 18.58 -1.75 -21.63
N LYS A 643 18.56 -3.06 -21.92
CA LYS A 643 19.11 -3.64 -23.15
C LYS A 643 17.98 -4.24 -23.97
N GLY A 644 17.62 -3.55 -25.04
CA GLY A 644 16.70 -4.03 -26.06
C GLY A 644 17.39 -4.95 -27.07
N ASN A 645 16.64 -5.33 -28.11
CA ASN A 645 17.15 -6.09 -29.24
C ASN A 645 18.06 -5.20 -30.13
N SER A 646 17.75 -3.90 -30.20
CA SER A 646 18.44 -2.92 -31.06
C SER A 646 19.12 -1.77 -30.30
N TYR A 647 18.98 -1.69 -28.95
CA TYR A 647 19.49 -0.56 -28.15
C TYR A 647 20.12 -1.00 -26.84
N THR A 648 20.87 -0.10 -26.21
CA THR A 648 21.35 -0.25 -24.82
C THR A 648 21.42 1.13 -24.18
N HIS A 649 20.63 1.31 -23.10
CA HIS A 649 20.60 2.55 -22.33
C HIS A 649 21.05 2.31 -20.89
N ASN A 650 21.86 3.23 -20.37
CA ASN A 650 22.30 3.25 -18.97
C ASN A 650 21.89 4.58 -18.33
N PHE A 651 21.35 4.51 -17.13
CA PHE A 651 20.92 5.70 -16.41
C PHE A 651 21.21 5.59 -14.91
N ASN A 652 21.81 6.64 -14.33
CA ASN A 652 22.03 6.74 -12.90
C ASN A 652 21.07 7.80 -12.33
N ALA A 653 20.13 7.37 -11.49
CA ALA A 653 19.15 8.23 -10.86
C ALA A 653 19.46 8.40 -9.37
N TRP A 654 19.84 9.60 -8.97
CA TRP A 654 19.99 9.99 -7.57
C TRP A 654 18.65 10.49 -7.04
N TYR A 655 18.34 10.14 -5.81
CA TYR A 655 17.14 10.63 -5.12
C TYR A 655 17.41 10.83 -3.64
N GLY A 656 16.63 11.70 -3.01
CA GLY A 656 16.74 11.94 -1.58
C GLY A 656 15.63 12.86 -1.08
N GLY A 657 15.50 12.93 0.22
CA GLY A 657 14.51 13.77 0.86
C GLY A 657 14.61 13.72 2.37
N GLY A 658 13.71 14.45 3.01
CA GLY A 658 13.60 14.48 4.46
C GLY A 658 12.21 14.87 4.93
N ASN A 659 11.93 14.53 6.16
CA ASN A 659 10.70 14.87 6.87
C ASN A 659 11.08 15.37 8.27
N LEU A 660 10.71 16.62 8.57
CA LEU A 660 10.82 17.22 9.91
C LEU A 660 9.43 17.19 10.56
N SER A 661 9.28 16.50 11.67
CA SER A 661 8.05 16.42 12.45
C SER A 661 8.24 17.06 13.82
N PHE A 662 7.37 18.00 14.14
CA PHE A 662 7.33 18.70 15.43
C PHE A 662 5.96 18.52 16.07
N THR A 663 5.94 18.17 17.36
CA THR A 663 4.71 17.97 18.14
C THR A 663 4.87 18.54 19.52
N TYR A 664 4.03 19.51 19.87
CA TYR A 664 4.01 20.11 21.22
C TYR A 664 2.60 20.35 21.70
N LYS A 665 2.18 19.65 22.76
CA LYS A 665 0.82 19.72 23.35
C LYS A 665 -0.27 19.46 22.30
N LYS A 666 -0.98 20.52 21.87
CA LYS A 666 -2.09 20.50 20.91
C LYS A 666 -1.68 20.94 19.50
N PHE A 667 -0.42 21.32 19.34
CA PHE A 667 0.14 21.81 18.08
C PHE A 667 1.03 20.74 17.44
N SER A 668 0.89 20.52 16.15
CA SER A 668 1.82 19.75 15.34
C SER A 668 2.18 20.50 14.06
N ALA A 669 3.40 20.29 13.60
CA ALA A 669 3.87 20.78 12.33
C ALA A 669 4.69 19.69 11.63
N ASN A 670 4.55 19.62 10.33
CA ASN A 670 5.25 18.67 9.48
C ASN A 670 5.77 19.37 8.23
N ALA A 671 7.02 19.10 7.85
CA ALA A 671 7.64 19.63 6.65
C ALA A 671 8.31 18.46 5.90
N VAL A 672 7.90 18.22 4.67
CA VAL A 672 8.42 17.17 3.79
C VAL A 672 9.05 17.80 2.58
N VAL A 673 10.25 17.35 2.23
CA VAL A 673 10.93 17.72 0.99
C VAL A 673 11.47 16.45 0.35
N SER A 674 11.21 16.24 -0.94
CA SER A 674 11.80 15.15 -1.71
C SER A 674 12.24 15.60 -3.10
N SER A 675 13.39 15.10 -3.54
CA SER A 675 13.81 15.21 -4.93
C SER A 675 12.93 14.38 -5.84
N ARG A 676 13.05 14.57 -7.14
CA ARG A 676 12.45 13.67 -8.13
C ARG A 676 13.00 12.25 -7.95
N TYR A 677 12.11 11.26 -8.12
CA TYR A 677 12.50 9.87 -8.26
C TYR A 677 12.39 9.50 -9.74
N ASN A 678 13.54 9.43 -10.41
CA ASN A 678 13.59 9.18 -11.85
C ASN A 678 13.85 7.70 -12.13
N THR A 679 13.28 7.19 -13.21
CA THR A 679 13.40 5.79 -13.62
C THR A 679 13.76 5.68 -15.09
N LEU A 680 14.39 4.58 -15.48
CA LEU A 680 14.54 4.16 -16.87
C LEU A 680 13.89 2.79 -17.02
N TYR A 681 13.05 2.61 -18.05
CA TYR A 681 12.54 1.32 -18.47
C TYR A 681 12.34 1.33 -19.98
N GLY A 682 12.78 0.26 -20.67
CA GLY A 682 12.81 0.29 -22.14
C GLY A 682 13.72 1.40 -22.65
N GLU A 683 13.20 2.23 -23.50
CA GLU A 683 13.83 3.41 -24.05
C GLU A 683 13.42 4.71 -23.34
N THR A 684 12.52 4.63 -22.33
CA THR A 684 11.94 5.81 -21.69
C THR A 684 12.53 6.08 -20.30
N ILE A 685 13.05 7.30 -20.11
CA ILE A 685 13.31 7.88 -18.79
C ILE A 685 12.04 8.60 -18.35
N SER A 686 11.55 8.25 -17.14
CA SER A 686 10.44 8.98 -16.50
C SER A 686 10.99 9.86 -15.38
N TYR A 687 10.62 11.13 -15.40
CA TYR A 687 10.95 12.12 -14.37
C TYR A 687 9.76 12.26 -13.42
N GLY A 688 9.93 11.74 -12.20
CA GLY A 688 8.93 11.86 -11.15
C GLY A 688 8.72 13.30 -10.66
N GLU A 689 7.77 13.50 -9.78
CA GLU A 689 7.52 14.81 -9.19
C GLU A 689 8.54 15.19 -8.12
N LYS A 690 8.68 16.49 -7.91
CA LYS A 690 9.39 17.10 -6.79
C LYS A 690 8.36 17.44 -5.73
N ASN A 691 8.34 16.72 -4.63
CA ASN A 691 7.35 16.93 -3.58
C ASN A 691 7.95 17.82 -2.48
N CYS A 692 7.22 18.89 -2.15
CA CYS A 692 7.50 19.76 -1.02
C CYS A 692 6.18 20.17 -0.39
N MET A 693 6.03 19.91 0.91
CA MET A 693 4.86 20.32 1.66
C MET A 693 5.21 20.80 3.05
N PHE A 694 4.38 21.70 3.56
CA PHE A 694 4.40 22.17 4.93
C PHE A 694 2.98 22.15 5.48
N GLN A 695 2.79 21.69 6.71
CA GLN A 695 1.48 21.65 7.37
C GLN A 695 1.62 21.97 8.85
N CYS A 696 0.69 22.76 9.37
CA CYS A 696 0.50 23.02 10.80
C CYS A 696 -0.93 22.66 11.20
N LEU A 697 -1.10 22.05 12.35
CA LEU A 697 -2.39 21.66 12.91
C LEU A 697 -2.49 22.09 14.36
N TYR A 698 -3.68 22.50 14.77
CA TYR A 698 -4.01 22.84 16.14
C TYR A 698 -5.32 22.19 16.59
N LYS A 699 -5.28 21.44 17.69
CA LYS A 699 -6.44 20.72 18.24
C LYS A 699 -7.22 21.53 19.26
N ILE A 700 -8.51 21.74 18.99
CA ILE A 700 -9.45 22.46 19.85
C ILE A 700 -10.59 21.51 20.25
N LYS A 701 -10.50 20.85 21.41
CA LYS A 701 -11.45 19.79 21.83
C LYS A 701 -11.53 18.68 20.77
N ASN A 702 -12.68 18.53 20.13
CA ASN A 702 -12.97 17.55 19.08
C ASN A 702 -12.74 18.12 17.66
N PHE A 703 -12.35 19.38 17.53
CA PHE A 703 -12.01 20.01 16.27
C PHE A 703 -10.50 20.06 16.09
N ASN A 704 -10.05 19.90 14.87
CA ASN A 704 -8.68 20.21 14.46
C ASN A 704 -8.75 21.22 13.33
N VAL A 705 -8.00 22.29 13.46
CA VAL A 705 -7.87 23.35 12.46
C VAL A 705 -6.44 23.35 11.96
N GLY A 706 -6.25 23.37 10.67
CA GLY A 706 -4.94 23.35 10.06
C GLY A 706 -4.77 24.32 8.90
N ALA A 707 -3.52 24.64 8.66
CA ALA A 707 -3.08 25.34 7.47
C ALA A 707 -1.86 24.62 6.89
N GLY A 708 -1.79 24.57 5.57
CA GLY A 708 -0.70 23.90 4.88
C GLY A 708 -0.37 24.57 3.55
N MET A 709 0.71 24.11 2.96
CA MET A 709 1.17 24.56 1.67
C MET A 709 1.73 23.37 0.89
N LEU A 710 1.27 23.16 -0.33
CA LEU A 710 1.88 22.26 -1.29
C LEU A 710 2.69 23.06 -2.31
N PHE A 711 3.78 22.46 -2.77
CA PHE A 711 4.72 23.06 -3.73
C PHE A 711 5.22 24.44 -3.33
N PRO A 712 5.58 24.70 -2.04
CA PRO A 712 6.15 25.99 -1.63
C PRO A 712 7.43 26.27 -2.43
N PHE A 713 7.62 27.51 -2.81
CA PHE A 713 8.77 27.99 -3.62
C PHE A 713 8.84 27.37 -5.04
N GLN A 714 7.75 26.80 -5.55
CA GLN A 714 7.64 26.25 -6.88
C GLN A 714 6.57 27.03 -7.69
N PRO A 715 6.92 28.19 -8.29
CA PRO A 715 5.93 29.04 -8.97
C PRO A 715 5.35 28.38 -10.24
N LYS A 716 6.04 27.37 -10.80
CA LYS A 716 5.50 26.56 -11.92
C LYS A 716 4.63 25.40 -11.45
N GLY A 717 4.47 25.23 -10.12
CA GLY A 717 3.68 24.18 -9.50
C GLY A 717 4.25 22.78 -9.74
N TRP A 718 3.33 21.83 -9.84
CA TRP A 718 3.68 20.45 -10.16
C TRP A 718 4.31 20.34 -11.54
N SER A 719 5.31 19.49 -11.67
CA SER A 719 5.88 19.15 -12.97
C SER A 719 6.41 17.72 -12.98
N GLY A 720 6.15 17.04 -14.08
CA GLY A 720 6.65 15.72 -14.40
C GLY A 720 6.94 15.61 -15.88
N GLY A 721 7.66 14.60 -16.30
CA GLY A 721 8.00 14.46 -17.71
C GLY A 721 8.56 13.10 -18.08
N THR A 722 8.78 12.89 -19.36
CA THR A 722 9.39 11.70 -19.92
C THR A 722 10.43 12.06 -20.97
N LYS A 723 11.39 11.18 -21.18
CA LYS A 723 12.38 11.29 -22.26
C LYS A 723 12.52 9.94 -22.95
N LEU A 724 12.08 9.86 -24.18
CA LEU A 724 12.27 8.72 -25.08
C LEU A 724 13.64 8.83 -25.73
N LEU A 725 14.41 7.75 -25.67
CA LEU A 725 15.82 7.66 -26.12
C LEU A 725 15.98 6.88 -27.43
N SER A 726 14.87 6.52 -28.08
CA SER A 726 14.91 5.72 -29.31
C SER A 726 15.76 6.39 -30.38
N LYS A 727 16.43 5.57 -31.19
CA LYS A 727 17.20 6.04 -32.34
C LYS A 727 16.30 6.56 -33.47
N GLU A 728 15.06 6.02 -33.58
CA GLU A 728 14.09 6.42 -34.59
C GLU A 728 13.38 7.73 -34.21
N VAL A 729 13.03 7.86 -32.92
CA VAL A 729 12.32 9.02 -32.38
C VAL A 729 12.88 9.39 -31.02
N ARG A 730 13.33 10.62 -30.87
CA ARG A 730 13.67 11.19 -29.57
C ARG A 730 12.58 12.17 -29.17
N LYS A 731 12.06 12.04 -27.95
CA LYS A 731 11.07 12.97 -27.40
C LYS A 731 11.46 13.34 -25.98
N GLU A 732 11.29 14.59 -25.62
CA GLU A 732 11.38 15.05 -24.24
C GLU A 732 10.14 15.87 -23.91
N THR A 733 9.26 15.28 -23.11
CA THR A 733 7.94 15.85 -22.74
C THR A 733 7.97 16.35 -21.33
N TRP A 734 7.48 17.57 -21.09
CA TRP A 734 7.33 18.16 -19.77
C TRP A 734 5.92 18.73 -19.59
N SER A 735 5.22 18.23 -18.56
CA SER A 735 3.92 18.72 -18.11
C SER A 735 4.07 19.59 -16.86
N PHE A 736 3.31 20.69 -16.83
CA PHE A 736 3.28 21.66 -15.74
C PHE A 736 1.84 21.97 -15.37
N ILE A 737 1.56 22.11 -14.06
CA ILE A 737 0.28 22.59 -13.53
C ILE A 737 0.60 23.79 -12.65
N LYS A 738 0.45 25.02 -13.20
CA LYS A 738 0.81 26.23 -12.46
C LYS A 738 -0.18 26.56 -11.36
N ASP A 739 -1.45 26.18 -11.53
CA ASP A 739 -2.52 26.41 -10.54
C ASP A 739 -2.17 25.91 -9.14
N ASN A 740 -1.39 24.84 -9.04
CA ASN A 740 -0.99 24.30 -7.75
C ASN A 740 0.36 24.82 -7.24
N GLY A 741 0.96 25.82 -7.91
CA GLY A 741 2.17 26.50 -7.46
C GLY A 741 1.93 27.31 -6.17
N ASN A 742 2.75 27.08 -5.13
CA ASN A 742 2.57 27.71 -3.82
C ASN A 742 1.14 27.57 -3.28
N MET A 743 0.52 26.40 -3.48
CA MET A 743 -0.88 26.14 -3.14
C MET A 743 -1.09 26.19 -1.63
N PHE A 744 -1.93 27.12 -1.17
CA PHE A 744 -2.28 27.27 0.23
C PHE A 744 -3.57 26.53 0.56
N LEU A 745 -3.54 25.74 1.64
CA LEU A 745 -4.60 24.83 2.06
C LEU A 745 -5.09 25.15 3.47
N LEU A 746 -6.39 24.97 3.67
CA LEU A 746 -7.01 24.94 4.98
C LEU A 746 -7.55 23.55 5.25
N SER A 747 -7.39 23.09 6.48
CA SER A 747 -7.92 21.82 6.94
C SER A 747 -8.83 22.03 8.14
N LEU A 748 -9.97 21.37 8.13
CA LEU A 748 -10.91 21.31 9.24
C LEU A 748 -11.35 19.88 9.45
N SER A 749 -11.17 19.35 10.66
CA SER A 749 -11.74 18.07 11.01
C SER A 749 -12.48 18.15 12.33
N TRP A 750 -13.51 17.32 12.45
CA TRP A 750 -14.28 17.12 13.65
C TRP A 750 -14.59 15.65 13.82
N ASP A 751 -14.46 15.16 15.04
CA ASP A 751 -14.80 13.79 15.36
C ASP A 751 -15.52 13.70 16.70
N PHE A 752 -16.46 12.78 16.80
CA PHE A 752 -17.13 12.41 18.04
C PHE A 752 -17.12 10.90 18.25
N SER A 753 -17.33 10.51 19.49
CA SER A 753 -17.29 9.11 19.85
C SER A 753 -17.93 8.89 21.21
N VAL A 754 -18.96 8.05 21.24
CA VAL A 754 -19.74 7.70 22.43
C VAL A 754 -19.81 6.17 22.55
N GLY A 755 -19.67 5.62 23.78
CA GLY A 755 -19.78 4.19 24.07
C GLY A 755 -18.51 3.54 24.63
N LYS A 756 -18.59 2.24 24.99
CA LYS A 756 -17.49 1.45 25.59
C LYS A 756 -16.55 0.89 24.52
N LYS A 757 -15.23 0.88 24.78
CA LYS A 757 -14.19 0.40 23.87
C LYS A 757 -13.72 -1.01 24.23
N HIS A 758 -13.49 -1.87 23.23
CA HIS A 758 -12.87 -3.21 23.35
C HIS A 758 -11.84 -3.46 22.26
N ASN A 759 -10.97 -4.48 22.45
CA ASN A 759 -10.03 -4.92 21.42
C ASN A 759 -10.76 -5.75 20.35
N ALA A 760 -10.41 -5.57 19.07
CA ALA A 760 -11.05 -6.28 17.96
C ALA A 760 -10.03 -7.02 17.09
N GLU A 761 -10.44 -8.16 16.56
CA GLU A 761 -9.83 -8.83 15.43
C GLU A 761 -10.50 -8.38 14.12
N GLY A 762 -9.71 -8.30 13.03
CA GLY A 762 -10.17 -7.80 11.74
C GLY A 762 -10.07 -8.82 10.60
N LYS A 763 -10.50 -8.38 9.43
CA LYS A 763 -10.42 -9.08 8.15
C LYS A 763 -8.97 -9.10 7.64
N THR A 764 -8.50 -10.25 7.09
CA THR A 764 -7.11 -10.40 6.62
C THR A 764 -6.96 -10.37 5.10
N ILE A 765 -8.05 -10.31 4.34
CA ILE A 765 -8.08 -10.37 2.87
C ILE A 765 -9.02 -9.33 2.29
N ASN A 766 -8.60 -8.67 1.20
CA ASN A 766 -9.44 -7.90 0.30
C ASN A 766 -8.94 -8.08 -1.14
N ASN A 767 -9.84 -8.34 -2.09
CA ASN A 767 -9.55 -8.65 -3.48
C ASN A 767 -10.42 -7.78 -4.41
N VAL A 768 -10.27 -6.47 -4.37
CA VAL A 768 -10.99 -5.57 -5.28
C VAL A 768 -10.31 -5.57 -6.64
N ASP A 769 -11.06 -5.83 -7.71
CA ASP A 769 -10.59 -5.66 -9.09
C ASP A 769 -10.70 -4.17 -9.48
N ARG A 770 -9.62 -3.59 -10.00
CA ARG A 770 -9.54 -2.19 -10.45
C ARG A 770 -9.12 -2.06 -11.91
N GLU A 771 -8.90 -3.19 -12.59
CA GLU A 771 -8.45 -3.20 -13.98
C GLU A 771 -9.63 -2.90 -14.92
N THR A 772 -9.53 -1.85 -15.72
CA THR A 772 -10.59 -1.50 -16.71
C THR A 772 -10.53 -2.35 -17.98
N GLY A 773 -9.35 -2.89 -18.31
CA GLY A 773 -9.13 -3.66 -19.55
C GLY A 773 -9.15 -2.82 -20.83
N ILE A 774 -9.18 -1.49 -20.74
CA ILE A 774 -9.16 -0.60 -21.90
C ILE A 774 -7.70 -0.33 -22.31
N ALA A 775 -7.40 -0.44 -23.61
CA ALA A 775 -6.17 0.05 -24.21
C ALA A 775 -6.28 1.60 -24.30
N MET A 776 -5.41 2.32 -23.56
CA MET A 776 -5.36 3.79 -23.54
C MET A 776 -4.15 4.29 -24.32
#